data_561100345d6abd312d220ed389554986
#
_entry.id   561100345d6abd312d220ed389554986
#
_cell.length_a   1.000
_cell.length_b   1.000
_cell.length_c   1.000
_cell.angle_alpha   90.00
_cell.angle_beta   90.00
_cell.angle_gamma   90.00
#
_symmetry.space_group_name_H-M   'P 1'
#
loop_
_entity.id
_entity.type
_entity.pdbx_description
1 polymer ?
#
loop_
_entity_poly.entity_id
_entity_poly.type
_entity_poly.pdbx_seq_one_letter_code
_entity_poly.pdbx_strand_id
1 'polypeptide(L)'
;MNIKFALAGNPNCGKTTMFNALTGANQYVGNWPGVTVEKKEGKVKGNKEDNITVVDLPGIYSLSPYTLEEVVSRDFLLNEDPDVIIDLVDATNIERNLYLTTQLIETGVPVVVALNMADLIEKRGLKIDTKRLSMILGCPIIETSALKGTGLKELIAEAVKVAKQSEHQLPGAIFCEKLEKAIDTVVPALSETIAANKKRWYAVKVLENDEKVMNHIVLDAQAKTTIDALRKDLETELDDDMESIVTDGRYTYIQKIISTTVEKPKEKLTISDKIDKIVTNRFLGIPIFLLIMYIVYYISVTTVGTFVTDWTNDVFVVAIQDAVSGFLGSVGASGLLSAVIVDGIIGGVGAVIGFAPQMAILFLFLSILEDCGYMVRIAFVMDRVFRYFGLSGKSFIPLLIGSGCGVPAIMASKTIEQDNDRRLTIMTATFIPCGAKLPVIALLGGVMAGKVAGWEAGGMIAPAMYFLGIVAVLVSAIILKKTKPFSGKPAPFVMELPEYHIPSVKTVLLHVWERLKAFLIKAGTILVVACIVIWFLSTFGFEGGSFGMVEDTANSLIAVIGNVIAPIFAPLGFGNWQSVASSLTGFSAKEAIVSTMGVLANVAGDTEDAVNVAAGVAQWFPTAMAALSFLIFNLLDSPCLAAISTMANELNDRRWFWFAIIFQNVFAYAVSLMVYQIGSLVLYGTFGFWTVVAFVVLAFMLYMLFRPDPYKDQKVYSTRSVEA
;
A
#
# COMPACT_ATOMS: atom_id res chain seq x y z
N MET A 1 3.48 4.11 46.34
CA MET A 1 3.31 5.25 45.41
C MET A 1 2.72 4.69 44.09
N ASN A 2 1.81 5.39 43.47
CA ASN A 2 1.36 4.97 42.14
C ASN A 2 2.29 5.63 41.12
N ILE A 3 3.02 4.84 40.35
CA ILE A 3 3.99 5.34 39.36
C ILE A 3 3.54 4.85 37.98
N LYS A 4 3.50 5.77 37.01
CA LYS A 4 3.07 5.50 35.63
C LYS A 4 4.28 5.60 34.68
N PHE A 5 4.67 4.48 34.07
CA PHE A 5 5.72 4.42 33.07
C PHE A 5 5.12 4.43 31.66
N ALA A 6 5.70 5.20 30.77
CA ALA A 6 5.45 5.14 29.34
C ALA A 6 6.56 4.33 28.66
N LEU A 7 6.22 3.25 27.97
CA LEU A 7 7.18 2.46 27.19
C LEU A 7 7.17 2.96 25.74
N ALA A 8 8.23 3.67 25.35
CA ALA A 8 8.43 4.22 24.02
C ALA A 8 9.54 3.48 23.27
N GLY A 9 9.64 3.66 21.98
CA GLY A 9 10.73 3.13 21.16
C GLY A 9 10.32 2.91 19.72
N ASN A 10 11.31 2.73 18.86
CA ASN A 10 11.11 2.51 17.44
C ASN A 10 10.38 1.18 17.16
N PRO A 11 9.72 1.03 16.02
CA PRO A 11 9.26 -0.28 15.56
C PRO A 11 10.42 -1.28 15.52
N ASN A 12 10.16 -2.52 15.91
CA ASN A 12 11.13 -3.63 15.94
C ASN A 12 12.27 -3.54 16.97
N CYS A 13 12.33 -2.54 17.84
CA CYS A 13 13.32 -2.46 18.94
C CYS A 13 13.10 -3.51 20.07
N GLY A 14 12.06 -4.34 19.97
CA GLY A 14 11.71 -5.35 20.98
C GLY A 14 10.72 -4.87 22.05
N LYS A 15 9.96 -3.81 21.78
CA LYS A 15 9.03 -3.16 22.73
C LYS A 15 7.98 -4.11 23.29
N THR A 16 7.26 -4.85 22.45
CA THR A 16 6.26 -5.83 22.87
C THR A 16 6.88 -6.95 23.71
N THR A 17 8.09 -7.40 23.37
CA THR A 17 8.84 -8.40 24.15
C THR A 17 9.18 -7.85 25.53
N MET A 18 9.65 -6.61 25.60
CA MET A 18 9.97 -5.91 26.86
C MET A 18 8.71 -5.76 27.72
N PHE A 19 7.62 -5.26 27.13
CA PHE A 19 6.34 -5.09 27.84
C PHE A 19 5.84 -6.41 28.44
N ASN A 20 5.87 -7.49 27.66
CA ASN A 20 5.49 -8.83 28.14
C ASN A 20 6.43 -9.36 29.25
N ALA A 21 7.72 -9.08 29.15
CA ALA A 21 8.69 -9.46 30.17
C ALA A 21 8.47 -8.72 31.50
N LEU A 22 8.09 -7.44 31.44
CA LEU A 22 7.83 -6.60 32.61
C LEU A 22 6.48 -6.91 33.28
N THR A 23 5.41 -7.09 32.49
CA THR A 23 4.02 -7.21 33.00
C THR A 23 3.52 -8.64 33.09
N GLY A 24 3.97 -9.54 32.23
CA GLY A 24 3.52 -10.93 32.14
C GLY A 24 2.06 -11.08 31.68
N ALA A 25 1.26 -11.90 32.41
CA ALA A 25 -0.13 -12.17 32.04
C ALA A 25 -1.13 -11.09 32.48
N ASN A 26 -0.72 -10.12 33.29
CA ASN A 26 -1.59 -9.06 33.83
C ASN A 26 -1.61 -7.85 32.91
N GLN A 27 -2.26 -7.98 31.76
CA GLN A 27 -2.34 -6.93 30.73
C GLN A 27 -3.80 -6.59 30.46
N TYR A 28 -4.08 -5.31 30.27
CA TYR A 28 -5.32 -4.83 29.70
C TYR A 28 -5.05 -4.41 28.25
N VAL A 29 -5.86 -4.89 27.34
CA VAL A 29 -5.77 -4.57 25.91
C VAL A 29 -7.07 -3.90 25.48
N GLY A 30 -6.98 -2.73 24.90
CA GLY A 30 -8.09 -1.95 24.37
C GLY A 30 -7.63 -1.09 23.21
N ASN A 31 -8.44 -0.15 22.78
CA ASN A 31 -8.03 0.86 21.80
C ASN A 31 -7.83 2.21 22.48
N TRP A 32 -6.95 3.02 21.92
CA TRP A 32 -6.84 4.42 22.34
C TRP A 32 -8.14 5.17 22.05
N PRO A 33 -8.57 6.09 22.90
CA PRO A 33 -9.82 6.83 22.70
C PRO A 33 -9.88 7.51 21.33
N GLY A 34 -10.95 7.28 20.59
CA GLY A 34 -11.21 7.92 19.29
C GLY A 34 -10.40 7.39 18.09
N VAL A 35 -9.56 6.36 18.28
CA VAL A 35 -8.73 5.79 17.21
C VAL A 35 -8.71 4.26 17.23
N THR A 36 -8.33 3.64 16.12
CA THR A 36 -8.22 2.18 15.99
C THR A 36 -6.86 1.63 16.40
N VAL A 37 -6.03 2.43 17.08
CA VAL A 37 -4.71 2.03 17.57
C VAL A 37 -4.85 1.29 18.88
N GLU A 38 -4.18 0.14 19.00
CA GLU A 38 -4.23 -0.72 20.18
C GLU A 38 -3.49 -0.08 21.36
N LYS A 39 -4.14 -0.04 22.54
CA LYS A 39 -3.57 0.39 23.83
C LYS A 39 -3.33 -0.84 24.70
N LYS A 40 -2.11 -0.99 25.19
CA LYS A 40 -1.74 -2.01 26.17
C LYS A 40 -1.27 -1.36 27.46
N GLU A 41 -1.85 -1.83 28.57
CA GLU A 41 -1.51 -1.35 29.90
C GLU A 41 -1.35 -2.54 30.84
N GLY A 42 -0.34 -2.53 31.71
CA GLY A 42 -0.09 -3.64 32.58
C GLY A 42 0.67 -3.26 33.86
N LYS A 43 0.54 -4.06 34.90
CA LYS A 43 1.26 -3.89 36.15
C LYS A 43 2.58 -4.63 36.14
N VAL A 44 3.65 -3.99 36.65
CA VAL A 44 4.98 -4.60 36.76
C VAL A 44 4.98 -5.72 37.78
N LYS A 45 5.55 -6.87 37.40
CA LYS A 45 5.69 -8.03 38.26
C LYS A 45 6.78 -7.83 39.34
N GLY A 46 6.48 -8.29 40.55
CA GLY A 46 7.50 -8.47 41.59
C GLY A 46 7.85 -7.26 42.43
N ASN A 47 7.27 -6.10 42.15
CA ASN A 47 7.45 -4.92 43.01
C ASN A 47 6.29 -4.86 44.03
N LYS A 48 6.57 -5.14 45.31
CA LYS A 48 5.56 -5.13 46.38
C LYS A 48 5.39 -3.76 47.05
N GLU A 49 6.35 -2.86 46.84
CA GLU A 49 6.39 -1.57 47.56
C GLU A 49 5.69 -0.45 46.75
N ASP A 50 5.79 -0.44 45.42
CA ASP A 50 5.19 0.57 44.56
C ASP A 50 4.22 -0.09 43.57
N ASN A 51 3.05 0.52 43.37
CA ASN A 51 2.09 0.10 42.33
C ASN A 51 2.49 0.75 41.00
N ILE A 52 3.28 0.01 40.20
CA ILE A 52 3.82 0.52 38.94
C ILE A 52 2.96 0.03 37.78
N THR A 53 2.45 0.99 37.01
CA THR A 53 1.70 0.73 35.77
C THR A 53 2.55 1.09 34.58
N VAL A 54 2.67 0.21 33.61
CA VAL A 54 3.36 0.44 32.33
C VAL A 54 2.32 0.56 31.22
N VAL A 55 2.42 1.62 30.43
CA VAL A 55 1.62 1.85 29.23
C VAL A 55 2.51 1.64 28.01
N ASP A 56 2.16 0.70 27.14
CA ASP A 56 2.87 0.43 25.87
C ASP A 56 2.39 1.43 24.82
N LEU A 57 3.28 2.35 24.41
CA LEU A 57 2.99 3.27 23.32
C LEU A 57 3.18 2.58 21.96
N PRO A 58 2.48 3.00 20.93
CA PRO A 58 2.77 2.55 19.57
C PRO A 58 4.25 2.71 19.19
N GLY A 59 4.77 1.84 18.33
CA GLY A 59 6.12 2.00 17.79
C GLY A 59 6.20 3.17 16.84
N ILE A 60 7.06 4.14 17.15
CA ILE A 60 7.18 5.38 16.40
C ILE A 60 8.63 5.70 16.09
N TYR A 61 8.88 6.42 15.00
CA TYR A 61 10.21 6.90 14.64
C TYR A 61 10.43 8.35 15.07
N SER A 62 9.37 9.11 15.26
CA SER A 62 9.37 10.54 15.57
C SER A 62 8.12 10.92 16.36
N LEU A 63 8.17 12.05 17.06
CA LEU A 63 7.00 12.71 17.65
C LEU A 63 6.34 13.71 16.69
N SER A 64 6.69 13.67 15.40
CA SER A 64 6.03 14.46 14.36
C SER A 64 4.70 13.84 13.96
N PRO A 65 3.64 14.63 13.67
CA PRO A 65 2.27 14.12 13.53
C PRO A 65 1.97 13.55 12.12
N TYR A 66 2.84 12.69 11.61
CA TYR A 66 2.64 12.10 10.27
C TYR A 66 1.75 10.85 10.28
N THR A 67 1.80 10.06 11.36
CA THR A 67 1.00 8.84 11.52
C THR A 67 0.07 8.96 12.73
N LEU A 68 -0.98 8.12 12.76
CA LEU A 68 -1.90 8.07 13.92
C LEU A 68 -1.17 7.61 15.18
N GLU A 69 -0.24 6.68 15.03
CA GLU A 69 0.59 6.14 16.08
C GLU A 69 1.48 7.23 16.72
N GLU A 70 2.08 8.09 15.90
CA GLU A 70 2.89 9.23 16.37
C GLU A 70 2.04 10.27 17.07
N VAL A 71 0.85 10.57 16.55
CA VAL A 71 -0.10 11.47 17.19
C VAL A 71 -0.52 10.96 18.56
N VAL A 72 -0.92 9.70 18.67
CA VAL A 72 -1.35 9.07 19.92
C VAL A 72 -0.23 9.06 20.95
N SER A 73 0.98 8.68 20.54
CA SER A 73 2.15 8.66 21.43
C SER A 73 2.50 10.05 21.94
N ARG A 74 2.49 11.06 21.06
CA ARG A 74 2.74 12.44 21.40
C ARG A 74 1.70 12.99 22.36
N ASP A 75 0.41 12.80 22.05
CA ASP A 75 -0.69 13.31 22.88
C ASP A 75 -0.67 12.68 24.27
N PHE A 76 -0.32 11.39 24.37
CA PHE A 76 -0.15 10.74 25.67
C PHE A 76 1.01 11.35 26.47
N LEU A 77 2.19 11.54 25.87
CA LEU A 77 3.36 12.07 26.56
C LEU A 77 3.19 13.53 27.02
N LEU A 78 2.41 14.32 26.29
CA LEU A 78 2.19 15.73 26.60
C LEU A 78 1.04 15.98 27.57
N ASN A 79 -0.03 15.18 27.51
CA ASN A 79 -1.29 15.44 28.21
C ASN A 79 -1.52 14.51 29.42
N GLU A 80 -0.99 13.27 29.39
CA GLU A 80 -1.21 12.28 30.45
C GLU A 80 -0.09 12.25 31.50
N ASP A 81 0.95 13.06 31.33
CA ASP A 81 2.07 13.27 32.24
C ASP A 81 2.58 11.99 32.92
N PRO A 82 3.17 11.05 32.18
CA PRO A 82 3.79 9.87 32.77
C PRO A 82 4.97 10.29 33.65
N ASP A 83 5.19 9.57 34.78
CA ASP A 83 6.26 9.87 35.72
C ASP A 83 7.66 9.63 35.11
N VAL A 84 7.77 8.63 34.21
CA VAL A 84 9.02 8.30 33.49
C VAL A 84 8.70 7.71 32.12
N ILE A 85 9.50 8.05 31.13
CA ILE A 85 9.55 7.38 29.83
C ILE A 85 10.67 6.35 29.87
N ILE A 86 10.36 5.09 29.59
CA ILE A 86 11.35 4.06 29.30
C ILE A 86 11.47 3.99 27.77
N ASP A 87 12.58 4.48 27.25
CA ASP A 87 12.86 4.50 25.81
C ASP A 87 13.67 3.26 25.41
N LEU A 88 13.09 2.38 24.59
CA LEU A 88 13.78 1.22 24.06
C LEU A 88 14.57 1.57 22.81
N VAL A 89 15.89 1.50 22.96
CA VAL A 89 16.87 1.73 21.90
C VAL A 89 17.46 0.40 21.46
N ASP A 90 17.33 0.08 20.19
CA ASP A 90 18.04 -1.06 19.58
C ASP A 90 19.54 -0.74 19.49
N ALA A 91 20.33 -1.43 20.28
CA ALA A 91 21.78 -1.24 20.36
C ALA A 91 22.49 -1.55 19.03
N THR A 92 21.90 -2.36 18.17
CA THR A 92 22.46 -2.69 16.85
C THR A 92 22.24 -1.58 15.81
N ASN A 93 21.24 -0.71 16.02
CA ASN A 93 20.87 0.42 15.18
C ASN A 93 20.76 1.72 16.00
N ILE A 94 21.70 1.91 16.91
CA ILE A 94 21.65 3.00 17.91
C ILE A 94 21.50 4.39 17.29
N GLU A 95 22.21 4.69 16.21
CA GLU A 95 22.21 5.99 15.55
C GLU A 95 20.79 6.45 15.19
N ARG A 96 19.99 5.56 14.63
CA ARG A 96 18.63 5.86 14.22
C ARG A 96 17.66 5.94 15.40
N ASN A 97 17.84 5.06 16.39
CA ASN A 97 16.97 5.04 17.55
C ASN A 97 17.15 6.29 18.41
N LEU A 98 18.37 6.83 18.49
CA LEU A 98 18.64 8.07 19.22
C LEU A 98 17.89 9.29 18.65
N TYR A 99 17.38 9.25 17.42
CA TYR A 99 16.55 10.33 16.88
C TYR A 99 15.26 10.50 17.69
N LEU A 100 14.56 9.42 17.99
CA LEU A 100 13.41 9.45 18.88
C LEU A 100 13.82 9.83 20.31
N THR A 101 14.91 9.26 20.82
CA THR A 101 15.44 9.54 22.16
C THR A 101 15.64 11.04 22.37
N THR A 102 16.24 11.75 21.40
CA THR A 102 16.44 13.21 21.51
C THR A 102 15.12 13.97 21.60
N GLN A 103 14.10 13.55 20.89
CA GLN A 103 12.76 14.15 20.95
C GLN A 103 12.04 13.86 22.27
N LEU A 104 12.19 12.62 22.79
CA LEU A 104 11.60 12.23 24.08
C LEU A 104 12.21 13.06 25.23
N ILE A 105 13.52 13.24 25.25
CA ILE A 105 14.20 14.07 26.25
C ILE A 105 13.72 15.53 26.17
N GLU A 106 13.51 16.07 24.98
CA GLU A 106 13.00 17.44 24.79
C GLU A 106 11.57 17.66 25.32
N THR A 107 10.76 16.59 25.47
CA THR A 107 9.41 16.72 26.07
C THR A 107 9.45 17.19 27.53
N GLY A 108 10.60 17.11 28.19
CA GLY A 108 10.78 17.46 29.57
C GLY A 108 10.24 16.42 30.57
N VAL A 109 9.76 15.28 30.09
CA VAL A 109 9.44 14.12 30.92
C VAL A 109 10.73 13.34 31.16
N PRO A 110 11.00 12.86 32.41
CA PRO A 110 12.19 12.07 32.72
C PRO A 110 12.30 10.82 31.83
N VAL A 111 13.49 10.60 31.24
CA VAL A 111 13.75 9.46 30.34
C VAL A 111 14.77 8.52 30.94
N VAL A 112 14.51 7.22 30.85
CA VAL A 112 15.50 6.15 31.10
C VAL A 112 15.64 5.34 29.82
N VAL A 113 16.85 5.25 29.27
CA VAL A 113 17.12 4.50 28.05
C VAL A 113 17.39 3.03 28.40
N ALA A 114 16.58 2.14 27.85
CA ALA A 114 16.82 0.71 27.84
C ALA A 114 17.55 0.33 26.53
N LEU A 115 18.88 0.18 26.59
CA LEU A 115 19.69 -0.24 25.45
C LEU A 115 19.49 -1.73 25.24
N ASN A 116 18.52 -2.08 24.41
CA ASN A 116 18.07 -3.46 24.19
C ASN A 116 18.93 -4.19 23.16
N MET A 117 18.80 -5.52 23.11
CA MET A 117 19.60 -6.41 22.26
C MET A 117 21.10 -6.42 22.64
N ALA A 118 21.43 -6.17 23.91
CA ALA A 118 22.80 -6.18 24.42
C ALA A 118 23.54 -7.49 24.13
N ASP A 119 22.83 -8.62 24.03
CA ASP A 119 23.39 -9.91 23.69
C ASP A 119 23.85 -10.02 22.20
N LEU A 120 23.46 -9.10 21.35
CA LEU A 120 23.90 -9.02 19.96
C LEU A 120 25.11 -8.09 19.79
N ILE A 121 25.32 -7.15 20.70
CA ILE A 121 26.46 -6.21 20.65
C ILE A 121 27.78 -6.99 20.65
N GLU A 122 27.95 -7.91 21.59
CA GLU A 122 29.15 -8.75 21.69
C GLU A 122 29.38 -9.57 20.41
N LYS A 123 28.31 -10.17 19.87
CA LYS A 123 28.38 -10.97 18.64
C LYS A 123 28.81 -10.16 17.43
N ARG A 124 28.41 -8.88 17.37
CA ARG A 124 28.78 -7.96 16.28
C ARG A 124 30.09 -7.23 16.51
N GLY A 125 30.74 -7.44 17.66
CA GLY A 125 32.00 -6.78 18.02
C GLY A 125 31.85 -5.26 18.20
N LEU A 126 30.65 -4.76 18.44
CA LEU A 126 30.38 -3.38 18.76
C LEU A 126 30.77 -3.11 20.21
N LYS A 127 31.33 -1.94 20.50
CA LYS A 127 31.56 -1.46 21.87
C LYS A 127 30.86 -0.11 22.03
N ILE A 128 29.98 -0.03 23.00
CA ILE A 128 29.24 1.20 23.32
C ILE A 128 29.65 1.66 24.70
N ASP A 129 30.19 2.88 24.81
CA ASP A 129 30.47 3.51 26.11
C ASP A 129 29.17 4.09 26.68
N THR A 130 28.42 3.23 27.37
CA THR A 130 27.13 3.59 27.98
C THR A 130 27.23 4.68 29.01
N LYS A 131 28.37 4.79 29.76
CA LYS A 131 28.60 5.83 30.74
C LYS A 131 28.75 7.21 30.09
N ARG A 132 29.58 7.27 29.06
CA ARG A 132 29.80 8.51 28.31
C ARG A 132 28.54 8.93 27.55
N LEU A 133 27.83 7.97 26.96
CA LEU A 133 26.55 8.21 26.28
C LEU A 133 25.50 8.76 27.26
N SER A 134 25.40 8.20 28.49
CA SER A 134 24.50 8.67 29.54
C SER A 134 24.83 10.11 29.97
N MET A 135 26.12 10.46 30.12
CA MET A 135 26.55 11.81 30.44
C MET A 135 26.18 12.84 29.36
N ILE A 136 26.32 12.46 28.09
CA ILE A 136 26.02 13.38 26.97
C ILE A 136 24.49 13.55 26.79
N LEU A 137 23.72 12.49 26.91
CA LEU A 137 22.25 12.54 26.76
C LEU A 137 21.56 13.10 28.03
N GLY A 138 22.24 13.12 29.16
CA GLY A 138 21.67 13.59 30.44
C GLY A 138 20.62 12.62 31.03
N CYS A 139 20.59 11.37 30.62
CA CYS A 139 19.63 10.36 31.10
C CYS A 139 20.34 9.03 31.41
N PRO A 140 19.86 8.24 32.38
CA PRO A 140 20.38 6.90 32.66
C PRO A 140 20.21 5.93 31.47
N ILE A 141 21.24 5.12 31.25
CA ILE A 141 21.23 4.08 30.20
C ILE A 141 21.49 2.72 30.84
N ILE A 142 20.59 1.76 30.63
CA ILE A 142 20.68 0.41 31.15
C ILE A 142 20.74 -0.58 30.01
N GLU A 143 21.76 -1.41 29.97
CA GLU A 143 21.86 -2.50 28.99
C GLU A 143 20.85 -3.60 29.31
N THR A 144 20.07 -3.98 28.33
CA THR A 144 18.99 -4.96 28.49
C THR A 144 18.96 -5.97 27.35
N SER A 145 18.44 -7.15 27.63
CA SER A 145 17.95 -8.09 26.61
C SER A 145 16.54 -8.57 27.01
N ALA A 146 15.55 -8.00 26.37
CA ALA A 146 14.15 -8.35 26.60
C ALA A 146 13.88 -9.84 26.36
N LEU A 147 14.58 -10.45 25.39
CA LEU A 147 14.45 -11.87 25.05
C LEU A 147 15.03 -12.77 26.13
N LYS A 148 16.18 -12.40 26.73
CA LYS A 148 16.83 -13.19 27.79
C LYS A 148 16.40 -12.79 29.20
N GLY A 149 15.68 -11.67 29.35
CA GLY A 149 15.26 -11.14 30.63
C GLY A 149 16.38 -10.55 31.49
N THR A 150 17.54 -10.17 30.88
CA THR A 150 18.67 -9.55 31.58
C THR A 150 18.50 -8.05 31.64
N GLY A 151 18.97 -7.39 32.72
CA GLY A 151 18.92 -5.93 32.92
C GLY A 151 17.54 -5.38 33.31
N LEU A 152 16.48 -6.20 33.40
CA LEU A 152 15.12 -5.73 33.63
C LEU A 152 14.90 -5.21 35.06
N LYS A 153 15.52 -5.84 36.05
CA LYS A 153 15.39 -5.41 37.46
C LYS A 153 16.10 -4.08 37.67
N GLU A 154 17.28 -3.94 37.10
CA GLU A 154 18.09 -2.73 37.12
C GLU A 154 17.36 -1.57 36.43
N LEU A 155 16.73 -1.86 35.28
CA LEU A 155 15.93 -0.88 34.55
C LEU A 155 14.76 -0.34 35.39
N ILE A 156 13.99 -1.24 36.03
CA ILE A 156 12.86 -0.85 36.88
C ILE A 156 13.37 -0.04 38.09
N ALA A 157 14.45 -0.49 38.73
CA ALA A 157 15.00 0.18 39.91
C ALA A 157 15.46 1.63 39.57
N GLU A 158 16.14 1.80 38.43
CA GLU A 158 16.59 3.11 37.99
C GLU A 158 15.41 3.99 37.55
N ALA A 159 14.41 3.44 36.85
CA ALA A 159 13.19 4.15 36.46
C ALA A 159 12.41 4.64 37.70
N VAL A 160 12.27 3.84 38.75
CA VAL A 160 11.64 4.24 40.02
C VAL A 160 12.45 5.33 40.71
N LYS A 161 13.78 5.25 40.71
CA LYS A 161 14.66 6.26 41.28
C LYS A 161 14.50 7.59 40.56
N VAL A 162 14.50 7.57 39.23
CA VAL A 162 14.29 8.77 38.40
C VAL A 162 12.90 9.37 38.62
N ALA A 163 11.84 8.54 38.73
CA ALA A 163 10.49 9.02 39.04
C ALA A 163 10.36 9.72 40.38
N LYS A 164 11.24 9.40 41.34
CA LYS A 164 11.25 10.01 42.69
C LYS A 164 12.15 11.26 42.81
N GLN A 165 12.93 11.57 41.76
CA GLN A 165 13.80 12.77 41.75
C GLN A 165 12.99 14.01 41.32
N SER A 166 13.19 15.13 42.04
CA SER A 166 12.48 16.39 41.79
C SER A 166 13.14 17.24 40.70
N GLU A 167 14.42 17.02 40.44
CA GLU A 167 15.20 17.78 39.45
C GLU A 167 15.63 16.87 38.30
N HIS A 168 15.32 17.28 37.09
CA HIS A 168 15.73 16.58 35.85
C HIS A 168 16.67 17.51 35.08
N GLN A 169 17.82 16.98 34.66
CA GLN A 169 18.71 17.71 33.77
C GLN A 169 18.08 17.78 32.38
N LEU A 170 17.87 19.03 31.94
CA LEU A 170 17.52 19.27 30.54
C LEU A 170 18.75 18.99 29.66
N PRO A 171 18.58 18.51 28.43
CA PRO A 171 19.69 18.29 27.53
C PRO A 171 20.42 19.60 27.24
N GLY A 172 21.74 19.52 27.05
CA GLY A 172 22.52 20.62 26.50
C GLY A 172 22.07 21.03 25.10
N ALA A 173 22.74 22.02 24.53
CA ALA A 173 22.44 22.46 23.16
C ALA A 173 22.54 21.30 22.16
N ILE A 174 21.43 21.01 21.47
CA ILE A 174 21.32 19.96 20.46
C ILE A 174 21.59 20.55 19.06
N PHE A 175 21.19 21.81 18.86
CA PHE A 175 21.22 22.46 17.56
C PHE A 175 22.42 23.40 17.40
N CYS A 176 22.56 23.92 16.18
CA CYS A 176 23.55 24.98 15.93
C CYS A 176 23.22 26.24 16.74
N GLU A 177 24.26 27.07 17.02
CA GLU A 177 24.14 28.25 17.87
C GLU A 177 23.02 29.22 17.45
N LYS A 178 22.76 29.35 16.15
CA LYS A 178 21.71 30.24 15.62
C LYS A 178 20.30 29.69 15.92
N LEU A 179 20.10 28.40 15.74
CA LEU A 179 18.81 27.78 16.03
C LEU A 179 18.54 27.77 17.55
N GLU A 180 19.57 27.53 18.38
CA GLU A 180 19.42 27.62 19.83
C GLU A 180 19.03 29.04 20.27
N LYS A 181 19.64 30.09 19.68
CA LYS A 181 19.24 31.48 19.95
C LYS A 181 17.80 31.80 19.55
N ALA A 182 17.36 31.22 18.43
CA ALA A 182 15.97 31.35 18.01
C ALA A 182 15.01 30.64 18.98
N ILE A 183 15.35 29.46 19.47
CA ILE A 183 14.58 28.72 20.48
C ILE A 183 14.51 29.54 21.77
N ASP A 184 15.64 30.08 22.25
CA ASP A 184 15.70 30.92 23.44
C ASP A 184 14.86 32.21 23.31
N THR A 185 14.70 32.73 22.10
CA THR A 185 13.84 33.90 21.84
C THR A 185 12.37 33.53 21.84
N VAL A 186 12.01 32.30 21.40
CA VAL A 186 10.61 31.83 21.36
C VAL A 186 10.10 31.38 22.73
N VAL A 187 10.96 30.75 23.55
CA VAL A 187 10.58 30.24 24.90
C VAL A 187 9.85 31.26 25.78
N PRO A 188 10.31 32.53 25.92
CA PRO A 188 9.62 33.55 26.73
C PRO A 188 8.28 33.99 26.12
N ALA A 189 8.11 33.87 24.81
CA ALA A 189 6.88 34.24 24.12
C ALA A 189 5.75 33.20 24.27
N LEU A 190 6.05 32.00 24.81
CA LEU A 190 5.06 30.98 25.08
C LEU A 190 4.27 31.26 26.35
N SER A 191 2.97 30.91 26.35
CA SER A 191 2.06 31.10 27.48
C SER A 191 2.64 30.53 28.81
N GLU A 192 2.33 31.19 29.93
CA GLU A 192 2.65 30.71 31.28
C GLU A 192 1.91 29.43 31.65
N THR A 193 0.82 29.07 30.92
CA THR A 193 0.09 27.85 31.15
C THR A 193 0.89 26.58 30.74
N ILE A 194 1.95 26.75 29.94
CA ILE A 194 2.83 25.66 29.54
C ILE A 194 3.91 25.46 30.63
N ALA A 195 4.02 24.25 31.16
CA ALA A 195 5.01 23.90 32.16
C ALA A 195 6.45 24.22 31.68
N ALA A 196 7.28 24.74 32.55
CA ALA A 196 8.61 25.25 32.18
C ALA A 196 9.50 24.21 31.52
N ASN A 197 9.40 22.94 31.94
CA ASN A 197 10.15 21.82 31.37
C ASN A 197 9.71 21.46 29.94
N LYS A 198 8.47 21.78 29.53
CA LYS A 198 7.93 21.52 28.20
C LYS A 198 8.14 22.67 27.21
N LYS A 199 8.46 23.88 27.68
CA LYS A 199 8.57 25.09 26.84
C LYS A 199 9.55 24.93 25.68
N ARG A 200 10.69 24.26 25.90
CA ARG A 200 11.69 24.04 24.85
C ARG A 200 11.09 23.22 23.69
N TRP A 201 10.40 22.12 24.00
CA TRP A 201 9.75 21.29 22.97
C TRP A 201 8.72 22.08 22.16
N TYR A 202 7.89 22.87 22.86
CA TYR A 202 6.91 23.73 22.20
C TYR A 202 7.57 24.82 21.33
N ALA A 203 8.68 25.42 21.78
CA ALA A 203 9.42 26.39 20.99
C ALA A 203 9.96 25.83 19.69
N VAL A 204 10.54 24.63 19.72
CA VAL A 204 11.00 23.91 18.51
C VAL A 204 9.82 23.65 17.57
N LYS A 205 8.69 23.17 18.08
CA LYS A 205 7.50 22.88 17.26
C LYS A 205 6.84 24.13 16.68
N VAL A 206 6.89 25.25 17.38
CA VAL A 206 6.44 26.55 16.87
C VAL A 206 7.36 27.02 15.73
N LEU A 207 8.67 26.84 15.84
CA LEU A 207 9.60 27.14 14.75
C LEU A 207 9.40 26.23 13.55
N GLU A 208 9.12 24.93 13.73
CA GLU A 208 8.75 23.98 12.67
C GLU A 208 7.37 24.28 12.04
N ASN A 209 6.60 25.21 12.57
CA ASN A 209 5.22 25.52 12.18
C ASN A 209 4.30 24.27 12.25
N ASP A 210 4.38 23.51 13.34
CA ASP A 210 3.49 22.37 13.57
C ASP A 210 2.05 22.87 13.78
N GLU A 211 1.15 22.61 12.82
CA GLU A 211 -0.23 23.11 12.83
C GLU A 211 -1.02 22.67 14.07
N LYS A 212 -0.80 21.43 14.55
CA LYS A 212 -1.50 20.94 15.75
C LYS A 212 -1.06 21.70 16.99
N VAL A 213 0.24 21.97 17.10
CA VAL A 213 0.79 22.77 18.20
C VAL A 213 0.31 24.22 18.10
N MET A 214 0.34 24.80 16.89
CA MET A 214 -0.12 26.17 16.64
C MET A 214 -1.61 26.37 16.95
N ASN A 215 -2.44 25.35 16.78
CA ASN A 215 -3.85 25.40 17.12
C ASN A 215 -4.15 25.35 18.63
N HIS A 216 -3.20 24.83 19.43
CA HIS A 216 -3.33 24.71 20.89
C HIS A 216 -2.64 25.83 21.67
N ILE A 217 -1.76 26.60 21.03
CA ILE A 217 -1.01 27.68 21.67
C ILE A 217 -1.59 29.03 21.27
N VAL A 218 -1.87 29.87 22.27
CA VAL A 218 -2.23 31.27 22.05
C VAL A 218 -0.95 32.10 22.04
N LEU A 219 -0.56 32.57 20.85
CA LEU A 219 0.56 33.52 20.69
C LEU A 219 0.02 34.92 20.49
N ASP A 220 0.69 35.92 21.14
CA ASP A 220 0.41 37.31 20.88
C ASP A 220 0.77 37.68 19.42
N ALA A 221 0.04 38.66 18.85
CA ALA A 221 0.25 39.08 17.46
C ALA A 221 1.69 39.57 17.20
N GLN A 222 2.31 40.22 18.17
CA GLN A 222 3.70 40.69 18.09
C GLN A 222 4.67 39.52 18.14
N ALA A 223 4.43 38.52 19.00
CA ALA A 223 5.23 37.31 19.10
C ALA A 223 5.16 36.50 17.78
N LYS A 224 3.97 36.37 17.21
CA LYS A 224 3.79 35.69 15.93
C LYS A 224 4.60 36.34 14.81
N THR A 225 4.56 37.66 14.69
CA THR A 225 5.33 38.38 13.65
C THR A 225 6.86 38.20 13.86
N THR A 226 7.33 38.19 15.10
CA THR A 226 8.73 37.96 15.41
C THR A 226 9.17 36.55 15.09
N ILE A 227 8.34 35.54 15.40
CA ILE A 227 8.62 34.13 15.11
C ILE A 227 8.65 33.88 13.61
N ASP A 228 7.69 34.46 12.83
CA ASP A 228 7.65 34.33 11.40
C ASP A 228 8.86 35.00 10.71
N ALA A 229 9.37 36.12 11.27
CA ALA A 229 10.58 36.75 10.77
C ALA A 229 11.83 35.89 11.08
N LEU A 230 11.96 35.36 12.30
CA LEU A 230 13.07 34.48 12.70
C LEU A 230 13.10 33.21 11.83
N ARG A 231 11.91 32.62 11.57
CA ARG A 231 11.80 31.43 10.70
C ARG A 231 12.31 31.74 9.30
N LYS A 232 11.83 32.83 8.69
CA LYS A 232 12.23 33.22 7.35
C LYS A 232 13.71 33.54 7.23
N ASP A 233 14.29 34.14 8.26
CA ASP A 233 15.72 34.45 8.30
C ASP A 233 16.55 33.17 8.35
N LEU A 234 16.15 32.17 9.19
CA LEU A 234 16.82 30.87 9.29
C LEU A 234 16.69 30.07 7.99
N GLU A 235 15.51 30.02 7.40
CA GLU A 235 15.26 29.32 6.12
C GLU A 235 16.05 29.94 4.97
N THR A 236 16.19 31.28 4.94
CA THR A 236 16.98 31.98 3.92
C THR A 236 18.48 31.75 4.11
N GLU A 237 18.95 31.72 5.33
CA GLU A 237 20.37 31.58 5.63
C GLU A 237 20.89 30.14 5.49
N LEU A 238 20.05 29.16 5.83
CA LEU A 238 20.39 27.74 5.80
C LEU A 238 19.92 27.04 4.52
N ASP A 239 19.24 27.79 3.63
CA ASP A 239 18.77 27.34 2.29
C ASP A 239 17.90 26.07 2.36
N ASP A 240 17.09 25.92 3.43
CA ASP A 240 16.19 24.78 3.61
C ASP A 240 14.96 25.18 4.45
N ASP A 241 13.92 24.34 4.47
CA ASP A 241 12.75 24.56 5.33
C ASP A 241 13.08 24.25 6.81
N MET A 242 12.35 24.88 7.75
CA MET A 242 12.60 24.72 9.18
C MET A 242 12.52 23.27 9.68
N GLU A 243 11.67 22.45 9.10
CA GLU A 243 11.54 21.05 9.46
C GLU A 243 12.79 20.25 9.09
N SER A 244 13.34 20.50 7.90
CA SER A 244 14.61 19.93 7.43
C SER A 244 15.78 20.42 8.28
N ILE A 245 15.84 21.72 8.59
CA ILE A 245 16.91 22.31 9.42
C ILE A 245 16.95 21.68 10.82
N VAL A 246 15.81 21.52 11.47
CA VAL A 246 15.71 20.88 12.78
C VAL A 246 16.09 19.40 12.72
N THR A 247 15.64 18.71 11.66
CA THR A 247 15.95 17.29 11.44
C THR A 247 17.46 17.08 11.23
N ASP A 248 18.07 17.88 10.36
CA ASP A 248 19.51 17.82 10.08
C ASP A 248 20.35 18.18 11.33
N GLY A 249 19.90 19.16 12.11
CA GLY A 249 20.51 19.52 13.38
C GLY A 249 20.55 18.34 14.36
N ARG A 250 19.45 17.58 14.50
CA ARG A 250 19.38 16.38 15.33
C ARG A 250 20.32 15.28 14.84
N TYR A 251 20.33 15.01 13.52
CA TYR A 251 21.23 14.00 12.96
C TYR A 251 22.70 14.37 13.13
N THR A 252 23.07 15.63 12.95
CA THR A 252 24.42 16.11 13.17
C THR A 252 24.85 15.93 14.64
N TYR A 253 23.96 16.22 15.58
CA TYR A 253 24.19 15.99 17.00
C TYR A 253 24.38 14.50 17.31
N ILE A 254 23.52 13.63 16.77
CA ILE A 254 23.59 12.18 16.96
C ILE A 254 24.87 11.62 16.38
N GLN A 255 25.29 12.02 15.17
CA GLN A 255 26.54 11.58 14.57
C GLN A 255 27.75 11.94 15.41
N LYS A 256 27.75 13.15 16.01
CA LYS A 256 28.80 13.59 16.93
C LYS A 256 28.84 12.70 18.19
N ILE A 257 27.69 12.34 18.75
CA ILE A 257 27.61 11.42 19.90
C ILE A 257 28.16 10.06 19.52
N ILE A 258 27.65 9.46 18.44
CA ILE A 258 28.02 8.12 17.97
C ILE A 258 29.53 8.04 17.71
N SER A 259 30.10 9.04 17.03
CA SER A 259 31.53 9.08 16.74
C SER A 259 32.43 9.03 17.98
N THR A 260 31.91 9.44 19.15
CA THR A 260 32.63 9.52 20.40
C THR A 260 32.31 8.43 21.41
N THR A 261 31.20 7.71 21.23
CA THR A 261 30.68 6.73 22.19
C THR A 261 30.58 5.30 21.65
N VAL A 262 30.63 5.14 20.32
CA VAL A 262 30.47 3.83 19.68
C VAL A 262 31.74 3.47 18.88
N GLU A 263 32.45 2.47 19.32
CA GLU A 263 33.55 1.87 18.57
C GLU A 263 32.96 0.79 17.63
N LYS A 264 32.92 1.11 16.33
CA LYS A 264 32.56 0.13 15.30
C LYS A 264 33.81 -0.70 14.93
N PRO A 265 33.74 -2.03 14.91
CA PRO A 265 34.85 -2.83 14.36
C PRO A 265 35.11 -2.38 12.92
N LYS A 266 36.39 -2.43 12.47
CA LYS A 266 36.72 -2.16 11.07
C LYS A 266 35.83 -3.03 10.18
N GLU A 267 35.02 -2.38 9.38
CA GLU A 267 33.92 -2.96 8.61
C GLU A 267 34.37 -4.19 7.80
N LYS A 268 34.08 -5.37 8.30
CA LYS A 268 33.83 -6.50 7.40
C LYS A 268 32.41 -6.33 6.90
N LEU A 269 32.25 -5.83 5.67
CA LEU A 269 30.98 -5.78 4.97
C LEU A 269 30.25 -7.10 5.18
N THR A 270 29.06 -7.05 5.79
CA THR A 270 28.22 -8.24 5.92
C THR A 270 27.83 -8.76 4.53
N ILE A 271 27.36 -9.99 4.46
CA ILE A 271 26.84 -10.53 3.19
C ILE A 271 25.67 -9.65 2.72
N SER A 272 24.84 -9.18 3.63
CA SER A 272 23.74 -8.25 3.35
C SER A 272 24.24 -6.95 2.72
N ASP A 273 25.28 -6.33 3.25
CA ASP A 273 25.86 -5.09 2.70
C ASP A 273 26.40 -5.28 1.28
N LYS A 274 26.99 -6.45 1.00
CA LYS A 274 27.49 -6.77 -0.34
C LYS A 274 26.36 -6.95 -1.34
N ILE A 275 25.29 -7.61 -0.95
CA ILE A 275 24.10 -7.77 -1.78
C ILE A 275 23.43 -6.41 -1.99
N ASP A 276 23.31 -5.59 -0.94
CA ASP A 276 22.70 -4.29 -1.00
C ASP A 276 23.43 -3.33 -1.95
N LYS A 277 24.76 -3.37 -2.00
CA LYS A 277 25.53 -2.58 -2.99
C LYS A 277 25.12 -2.85 -4.44
N ILE A 278 24.63 -4.05 -4.74
CA ILE A 278 24.19 -4.44 -6.09
C ILE A 278 22.69 -4.15 -6.25
N VAL A 279 21.88 -4.61 -5.30
CA VAL A 279 20.41 -4.59 -5.38
C VAL A 279 19.84 -3.19 -5.18
N THR A 280 20.45 -2.37 -4.31
CA THR A 280 20.03 -0.97 -4.09
C THR A 280 20.72 0.02 -5.02
N ASN A 281 21.55 -0.46 -5.96
CA ASN A 281 22.20 0.39 -6.95
C ASN A 281 21.14 1.04 -7.86
N ARG A 282 21.24 2.33 -8.06
CA ARG A 282 20.31 3.15 -8.84
C ARG A 282 20.05 2.62 -10.26
N PHE A 283 21.08 2.06 -10.91
CA PHE A 283 20.97 1.58 -12.29
C PHE A 283 20.74 0.07 -12.38
N LEU A 284 21.31 -0.72 -11.46
CA LEU A 284 21.21 -2.19 -11.48
C LEU A 284 19.96 -2.69 -10.73
N GLY A 285 19.48 -1.95 -9.74
CA GLY A 285 18.35 -2.38 -8.91
C GLY A 285 17.08 -2.62 -9.71
N ILE A 286 16.74 -1.71 -10.65
CA ILE A 286 15.52 -1.84 -11.49
C ILE A 286 15.61 -3.04 -12.45
N PRO A 287 16.69 -3.24 -13.24
CA PRO A 287 16.81 -4.43 -14.10
C PRO A 287 16.81 -5.76 -13.33
N ILE A 288 17.51 -5.84 -12.19
CA ILE A 288 17.51 -7.04 -11.34
C ILE A 288 16.10 -7.35 -10.85
N PHE A 289 15.40 -6.31 -10.40
CA PHE A 289 14.03 -6.43 -9.95
C PHE A 289 13.10 -6.94 -11.07
N LEU A 290 13.16 -6.35 -12.27
CA LEU A 290 12.37 -6.79 -13.41
C LEU A 290 12.66 -8.26 -13.77
N LEU A 291 13.93 -8.68 -13.67
CA LEU A 291 14.31 -10.07 -13.90
C LEU A 291 13.70 -11.02 -12.85
N ILE A 292 13.79 -10.67 -11.57
CA ILE A 292 13.20 -11.48 -10.49
C ILE A 292 11.70 -11.60 -10.66
N MET A 293 11.01 -10.49 -10.94
CA MET A 293 9.56 -10.51 -11.15
C MET A 293 9.17 -11.29 -12.41
N TYR A 294 9.96 -11.16 -13.49
CA TYR A 294 9.76 -11.98 -14.68
C TYR A 294 9.83 -13.47 -14.36
N ILE A 295 10.84 -13.91 -13.59
CA ILE A 295 10.98 -15.31 -13.18
C ILE A 295 9.78 -15.75 -12.33
N VAL A 296 9.36 -14.94 -11.35
CA VAL A 296 8.21 -15.24 -10.50
C VAL A 296 6.95 -15.42 -11.34
N TYR A 297 6.67 -14.49 -12.25
CA TYR A 297 5.46 -14.59 -13.10
C TYR A 297 5.56 -15.71 -14.12
N TYR A 298 6.72 -15.94 -14.72
CA TYR A 298 6.93 -17.03 -15.66
C TYR A 298 6.63 -18.39 -15.01
N ILE A 299 7.10 -18.59 -13.77
CA ILE A 299 6.83 -19.83 -13.04
C ILE A 299 5.35 -19.90 -12.58
N SER A 300 4.80 -18.79 -12.05
CA SER A 300 3.46 -18.80 -11.45
C SER A 300 2.33 -18.80 -12.48
N VAL A 301 2.54 -18.14 -13.64
CA VAL A 301 1.45 -17.90 -14.61
C VAL A 301 1.64 -18.68 -15.89
N THR A 302 2.90 -18.98 -16.32
CA THR A 302 3.13 -19.55 -17.64
C THR A 302 3.53 -21.04 -17.60
N THR A 303 4.12 -21.53 -16.51
CA THR A 303 4.62 -22.92 -16.43
C THR A 303 3.92 -23.73 -15.35
N VAL A 304 4.45 -23.71 -14.13
CA VAL A 304 3.94 -24.54 -13.03
C VAL A 304 2.50 -24.17 -12.67
N GLY A 305 2.20 -22.86 -12.63
CA GLY A 305 0.86 -22.39 -12.27
C GLY A 305 -0.18 -22.85 -13.29
N THR A 306 0.08 -22.67 -14.60
CA THR A 306 -0.82 -23.11 -15.66
C THR A 306 -0.99 -24.62 -15.63
N PHE A 307 0.10 -25.39 -15.57
CA PHE A 307 0.03 -26.85 -15.53
C PHE A 307 -0.87 -27.38 -14.38
N VAL A 308 -0.74 -26.80 -13.17
CA VAL A 308 -1.56 -27.23 -12.02
C VAL A 308 -3.01 -26.74 -12.17
N THR A 309 -3.21 -25.56 -12.75
CA THR A 309 -4.55 -25.00 -13.01
C THR A 309 -5.29 -25.84 -14.06
N ASP A 310 -4.65 -26.16 -15.16
CA ASP A 310 -5.22 -27.00 -16.23
C ASP A 310 -5.56 -28.39 -15.70
N TRP A 311 -4.63 -29.01 -14.96
CA TRP A 311 -4.93 -30.29 -14.28
C TRP A 311 -6.13 -30.19 -13.34
N THR A 312 -6.24 -29.09 -12.59
CA THR A 312 -7.37 -28.88 -11.67
C THR A 312 -8.69 -28.70 -12.42
N ASN A 313 -8.69 -27.95 -13.51
CA ASN A 313 -9.89 -27.72 -14.33
C ASN A 313 -10.27 -28.97 -15.11
N ASP A 314 -9.35 -29.55 -15.90
CA ASP A 314 -9.63 -30.59 -16.87
C ASP A 314 -9.82 -31.97 -16.24
N VAL A 315 -9.19 -32.20 -15.08
CA VAL A 315 -9.27 -33.49 -14.39
C VAL A 315 -10.18 -33.42 -13.16
N PHE A 316 -9.92 -32.49 -12.22
CA PHE A 316 -10.63 -32.49 -10.95
C PHE A 316 -12.04 -31.90 -11.08
N VAL A 317 -12.19 -30.74 -11.71
CA VAL A 317 -13.50 -30.08 -11.87
C VAL A 317 -14.39 -30.87 -12.83
N VAL A 318 -13.86 -31.31 -13.98
CA VAL A 318 -14.58 -32.09 -14.94
C VAL A 318 -15.04 -33.43 -14.34
N ALA A 319 -14.18 -34.12 -13.58
CA ALA A 319 -14.59 -35.36 -12.91
C ALA A 319 -15.77 -35.16 -11.94
N ILE A 320 -15.85 -34.02 -11.26
CA ILE A 320 -17.00 -33.68 -10.39
C ILE A 320 -18.24 -33.40 -11.27
N GLN A 321 -18.08 -32.65 -12.34
CA GLN A 321 -19.19 -32.37 -13.28
C GLN A 321 -19.75 -33.65 -13.87
N ASP A 322 -18.91 -34.56 -14.34
CA ASP A 322 -19.29 -35.84 -14.89
C ASP A 322 -20.00 -36.75 -13.87
N ALA A 323 -19.46 -36.82 -12.66
CA ALA A 323 -20.06 -37.60 -11.58
C ALA A 323 -21.47 -37.10 -11.20
N VAL A 324 -21.62 -35.76 -11.08
CA VAL A 324 -22.90 -35.15 -10.74
C VAL A 324 -23.89 -35.24 -11.90
N SER A 325 -23.42 -35.02 -13.13
CA SER A 325 -24.25 -35.20 -14.38
C SER A 325 -24.74 -36.63 -14.49
N GLY A 326 -23.88 -37.63 -14.30
CA GLY A 326 -24.24 -39.03 -14.29
C GLY A 326 -25.26 -39.39 -13.19
N PHE A 327 -25.09 -38.83 -11.99
CA PHE A 327 -26.05 -38.98 -10.88
C PHE A 327 -27.42 -38.38 -11.24
N LEU A 328 -27.44 -37.13 -11.71
CA LEU A 328 -28.68 -36.43 -12.10
C LEU A 328 -29.39 -37.17 -13.26
N GLY A 329 -28.63 -37.68 -14.23
CA GLY A 329 -29.17 -38.54 -15.30
C GLY A 329 -29.80 -39.83 -14.76
N SER A 330 -29.19 -40.48 -13.77
CA SER A 330 -29.73 -41.70 -13.15
C SER A 330 -31.03 -41.48 -12.37
N VAL A 331 -31.22 -40.29 -11.81
CA VAL A 331 -32.43 -39.87 -11.07
C VAL A 331 -33.53 -39.34 -12.03
N GLY A 332 -33.22 -39.16 -13.31
CA GLY A 332 -34.17 -38.64 -14.30
C GLY A 332 -34.45 -37.14 -14.15
N ALA A 333 -33.45 -36.38 -13.70
CA ALA A 333 -33.55 -34.93 -13.55
C ALA A 333 -33.82 -34.27 -14.92
N SER A 334 -34.60 -33.18 -14.91
CA SER A 334 -34.83 -32.39 -16.14
C SER A 334 -33.52 -31.79 -16.66
N GLY A 335 -33.37 -31.64 -17.97
CA GLY A 335 -32.17 -31.05 -18.58
C GLY A 335 -31.86 -29.66 -18.04
N LEU A 336 -32.88 -28.86 -17.72
CA LEU A 336 -32.75 -27.56 -17.12
C LEU A 336 -32.11 -27.64 -15.69
N LEU A 337 -32.55 -28.59 -14.86
CA LEU A 337 -32.01 -28.79 -13.53
C LEU A 337 -30.56 -29.25 -13.59
N SER A 338 -30.24 -30.11 -14.56
CA SER A 338 -28.86 -30.57 -14.80
C SER A 338 -27.97 -29.39 -15.21
N ALA A 339 -28.38 -28.55 -16.14
CA ALA A 339 -27.63 -27.39 -16.59
C ALA A 339 -27.39 -26.36 -15.44
N VAL A 340 -28.44 -26.08 -14.63
CA VAL A 340 -28.28 -25.16 -13.47
C VAL A 340 -27.26 -25.69 -12.47
N ILE A 341 -27.29 -26.98 -12.15
CA ILE A 341 -26.41 -27.57 -11.15
C ILE A 341 -24.99 -27.78 -11.69
N VAL A 342 -24.86 -28.40 -12.88
CA VAL A 342 -23.56 -28.79 -13.42
C VAL A 342 -22.84 -27.59 -14.03
N ASP A 343 -23.48 -26.87 -14.93
CA ASP A 343 -22.83 -25.76 -15.66
C ASP A 343 -22.86 -24.47 -14.85
N GLY A 344 -24.00 -24.16 -14.20
CA GLY A 344 -24.14 -22.93 -13.42
C GLY A 344 -23.38 -22.99 -12.07
N ILE A 345 -23.72 -23.93 -11.18
CA ILE A 345 -23.19 -23.98 -9.83
C ILE A 345 -21.80 -24.61 -9.80
N ILE A 346 -21.66 -25.84 -10.31
CA ILE A 346 -20.37 -26.56 -10.27
C ILE A 346 -19.35 -25.88 -11.19
N GLY A 347 -19.77 -25.43 -12.37
CA GLY A 347 -18.90 -24.64 -13.25
C GLY A 347 -18.42 -23.33 -12.59
N GLY A 348 -19.32 -22.59 -11.94
CA GLY A 348 -18.96 -21.37 -11.21
C GLY A 348 -18.02 -21.61 -10.02
N VAL A 349 -18.25 -22.68 -9.24
CA VAL A 349 -17.36 -23.09 -8.13
C VAL A 349 -16.03 -23.60 -8.70
N GLY A 350 -16.09 -24.37 -9.78
CA GLY A 350 -14.94 -24.91 -10.50
C GLY A 350 -13.99 -23.83 -10.99
N ALA A 351 -14.51 -22.77 -11.57
CA ALA A 351 -13.72 -21.62 -12.03
C ALA A 351 -12.91 -20.98 -10.89
N VAL A 352 -13.48 -20.91 -9.68
CA VAL A 352 -12.77 -20.36 -8.51
C VAL A 352 -11.71 -21.32 -7.99
N ILE A 353 -12.04 -22.60 -7.87
CA ILE A 353 -11.13 -23.65 -7.39
C ILE A 353 -9.99 -23.86 -8.38
N GLY A 354 -10.30 -23.85 -9.68
CA GLY A 354 -9.32 -23.98 -10.76
C GLY A 354 -8.25 -22.90 -10.72
N PHE A 355 -8.62 -21.68 -10.38
CA PHE A 355 -7.68 -20.55 -10.28
C PHE A 355 -6.86 -20.51 -8.98
N ALA A 356 -7.32 -21.20 -7.93
CA ALA A 356 -6.68 -21.18 -6.61
C ALA A 356 -5.21 -21.66 -6.60
N PRO A 357 -4.81 -22.75 -7.33
CA PRO A 357 -3.43 -23.21 -7.37
C PRO A 357 -2.45 -22.17 -7.92
N GLN A 358 -2.80 -21.50 -9.01
CA GLN A 358 -2.00 -20.44 -9.60
C GLN A 358 -1.77 -19.29 -8.61
N MET A 359 -2.82 -18.91 -7.89
CA MET A 359 -2.73 -17.90 -6.84
C MET A 359 -1.86 -18.34 -5.66
N ALA A 360 -1.94 -19.62 -5.27
CA ALA A 360 -1.11 -20.18 -4.19
C ALA A 360 0.38 -20.11 -4.54
N ILE A 361 0.76 -20.46 -5.77
CA ILE A 361 2.14 -20.39 -6.26
C ILE A 361 2.62 -18.92 -6.29
N LEU A 362 1.81 -18.00 -6.78
CA LEU A 362 2.13 -16.58 -6.78
C LEU A 362 2.33 -16.06 -5.36
N PHE A 363 1.44 -16.38 -4.42
CA PHE A 363 1.59 -15.98 -3.01
C PHE A 363 2.81 -16.60 -2.35
N LEU A 364 3.22 -17.81 -2.75
CA LEU A 364 4.43 -18.46 -2.27
C LEU A 364 5.67 -17.63 -2.60
N PHE A 365 5.84 -17.26 -3.87
CA PHE A 365 7.00 -16.46 -4.28
C PHE A 365 6.98 -15.05 -3.67
N LEU A 366 5.81 -14.40 -3.65
CA LEU A 366 5.68 -13.09 -3.02
C LEU A 366 6.00 -13.13 -1.52
N SER A 367 5.56 -14.17 -0.79
CA SER A 367 5.88 -14.33 0.62
C SER A 367 7.37 -14.57 0.84
N ILE A 368 8.04 -15.34 -0.03
CA ILE A 368 9.50 -15.55 0.03
C ILE A 368 10.24 -14.20 -0.16
N LEU A 369 9.85 -13.40 -1.16
CA LEU A 369 10.48 -12.10 -1.45
C LEU A 369 10.23 -11.07 -0.33
N GLU A 370 9.07 -11.12 0.31
CA GLU A 370 8.71 -10.28 1.45
C GLU A 370 9.51 -10.68 2.70
N ASP A 371 9.46 -11.95 3.08
CA ASP A 371 10.12 -12.45 4.28
C ASP A 371 11.64 -12.34 4.21
N CYS A 372 12.27 -12.54 3.04
CA CYS A 372 13.71 -12.36 2.92
C CYS A 372 14.16 -10.87 2.99
N GLY A 373 13.23 -9.92 2.99
CA GLY A 373 13.50 -8.49 3.06
C GLY A 373 13.83 -7.82 1.71
N TYR A 374 13.66 -8.51 0.58
CA TYR A 374 13.94 -7.96 -0.76
C TYR A 374 12.98 -6.83 -1.14
N MET A 375 11.68 -6.98 -0.82
CA MET A 375 10.64 -6.00 -1.18
C MET A 375 10.91 -4.60 -0.59
N VAL A 376 11.44 -4.54 0.62
CA VAL A 376 11.79 -3.27 1.30
C VAL A 376 12.88 -2.50 0.53
N ARG A 377 13.87 -3.21 -0.02
CA ARG A 377 14.97 -2.61 -0.77
C ARG A 377 14.53 -2.01 -2.08
N ILE A 378 13.65 -2.70 -2.77
CA ILE A 378 13.08 -2.18 -4.02
C ILE A 378 12.19 -0.96 -3.74
N ALA A 379 11.39 -0.98 -2.68
CA ALA A 379 10.63 0.19 -2.26
C ALA A 379 11.55 1.39 -1.97
N PHE A 380 12.70 1.16 -1.33
CA PHE A 380 13.71 2.20 -1.08
C PHE A 380 14.29 2.78 -2.40
N VAL A 381 14.65 1.93 -3.35
CA VAL A 381 15.17 2.40 -4.66
C VAL A 381 14.13 3.23 -5.42
N MET A 382 12.88 2.80 -5.36
CA MET A 382 11.78 3.44 -6.10
C MET A 382 11.19 4.65 -5.40
N ASP A 383 11.41 4.85 -4.09
CA ASP A 383 10.86 5.97 -3.33
C ASP A 383 11.18 7.32 -3.95
N ARG A 384 12.43 7.52 -4.37
CA ARG A 384 12.85 8.78 -5.01
C ARG A 384 12.10 9.07 -6.30
N VAL A 385 11.80 8.04 -7.10
CA VAL A 385 11.06 8.19 -8.36
C VAL A 385 9.59 8.51 -8.06
N PHE A 386 8.98 7.77 -7.15
CA PHE A 386 7.56 7.93 -6.82
C PHE A 386 7.26 9.26 -6.11
N ARG A 387 8.15 9.72 -5.24
CA ARG A 387 8.02 11.05 -4.62
C ARG A 387 7.99 12.19 -5.61
N TYR A 388 8.77 12.10 -6.69
CA TYR A 388 8.73 13.11 -7.74
C TYR A 388 7.32 13.26 -8.35
N PHE A 389 6.54 12.18 -8.37
CA PHE A 389 5.15 12.17 -8.83
C PHE A 389 4.11 12.34 -7.69
N GLY A 390 4.55 12.63 -6.48
CA GLY A 390 3.69 12.85 -5.32
C GLY A 390 3.13 11.57 -4.68
N LEU A 391 3.67 10.40 -5.01
CA LEU A 391 3.33 9.11 -4.40
C LEU A 391 4.36 8.73 -3.34
N SER A 392 3.93 8.04 -2.30
CA SER A 392 4.85 7.42 -1.33
C SER A 392 5.61 6.26 -1.98
N GLY A 393 6.88 6.07 -1.62
CA GLY A 393 7.67 4.92 -2.08
C GLY A 393 7.06 3.57 -1.70
N LYS A 394 6.29 3.52 -0.60
CA LYS A 394 5.53 2.32 -0.20
C LYS A 394 4.44 1.96 -1.21
N SER A 395 3.92 2.93 -1.98
CA SER A 395 2.92 2.67 -3.04
C SER A 395 3.46 1.82 -4.18
N PHE A 396 4.80 1.78 -4.35
CA PHE A 396 5.41 0.98 -5.40
C PHE A 396 5.17 -0.52 -5.22
N ILE A 397 5.20 -1.04 -3.98
CA ILE A 397 4.99 -2.46 -3.70
C ILE A 397 3.62 -2.94 -4.18
N PRO A 398 2.49 -2.31 -3.78
CA PRO A 398 1.17 -2.64 -4.32
C PRO A 398 1.07 -2.54 -5.85
N LEU A 399 1.58 -1.46 -6.43
CA LEU A 399 1.55 -1.25 -7.88
C LEU A 399 2.26 -2.36 -8.63
N LEU A 400 3.36 -2.81 -8.10
CA LEU A 400 4.15 -3.88 -8.64
C LEU A 400 3.46 -5.23 -8.56
N ILE A 401 2.96 -5.59 -7.37
CA ILE A 401 2.19 -6.81 -7.18
C ILE A 401 0.97 -6.81 -8.11
N GLY A 402 0.44 -5.63 -8.43
CA GLY A 402 -0.65 -5.41 -9.38
C GLY A 402 -0.40 -5.95 -10.79
N SER A 403 0.87 -6.00 -11.23
CA SER A 403 1.22 -6.61 -12.51
C SER A 403 0.97 -8.13 -12.57
N GLY A 404 0.90 -8.79 -11.43
CA GLY A 404 0.49 -10.19 -11.34
C GLY A 404 -1.00 -10.35 -11.07
N CYS A 405 -1.48 -9.73 -9.99
CA CYS A 405 -2.89 -9.79 -9.59
C CYS A 405 -3.30 -8.57 -8.77
N GLY A 406 -4.47 -8.00 -9.08
CA GLY A 406 -5.02 -6.85 -8.38
C GLY A 406 -5.41 -7.12 -6.92
N VAL A 407 -5.84 -8.34 -6.58
CA VAL A 407 -6.26 -8.71 -5.23
C VAL A 407 -5.12 -8.54 -4.21
N PRO A 408 -3.97 -9.22 -4.35
CA PRO A 408 -2.85 -9.04 -3.44
C PRO A 408 -2.26 -7.63 -3.49
N ALA A 409 -2.34 -6.95 -4.63
CA ALA A 409 -1.92 -5.56 -4.75
C ALA A 409 -2.71 -4.64 -3.80
N ILE A 410 -4.03 -4.75 -3.83
CA ILE A 410 -4.91 -3.98 -2.96
C ILE A 410 -4.68 -4.35 -1.48
N MET A 411 -4.51 -5.63 -1.17
CA MET A 411 -4.20 -6.09 0.20
C MET A 411 -2.85 -5.55 0.71
N ALA A 412 -1.84 -5.48 -0.15
CA ALA A 412 -0.52 -4.96 0.20
C ALA A 412 -0.54 -3.44 0.50
N SER A 413 -1.56 -2.72 0.05
CA SER A 413 -1.72 -1.27 0.35
C SER A 413 -1.89 -0.97 1.85
N LYS A 414 -2.18 -1.97 2.69
CA LYS A 414 -2.22 -1.84 4.15
C LYS A 414 -0.90 -1.36 4.76
N THR A 415 0.21 -1.62 4.08
CA THR A 415 1.53 -1.17 4.52
C THR A 415 1.75 0.34 4.37
N ILE A 416 0.83 1.02 3.67
CA ILE A 416 0.86 2.48 3.48
C ILE A 416 0.15 3.14 4.66
N GLU A 417 0.89 3.90 5.44
CA GLU A 417 0.42 4.52 6.69
C GLU A 417 -0.55 5.67 6.42
N GLN A 418 -0.28 6.47 5.40
CA GLN A 418 -1.09 7.64 5.06
C GLN A 418 -2.34 7.24 4.28
N ASP A 419 -3.52 7.53 4.83
CA ASP A 419 -4.81 7.17 4.24
C ASP A 419 -5.01 7.68 2.82
N ASN A 420 -4.56 8.92 2.53
CA ASN A 420 -4.71 9.51 1.20
C ASN A 420 -3.87 8.76 0.15
N ASP A 421 -2.62 8.43 0.48
CA ASP A 421 -1.73 7.67 -0.41
C ASP A 421 -2.21 6.22 -0.56
N ARG A 422 -2.74 5.63 0.52
CA ARG A 422 -3.33 4.29 0.50
C ARG A 422 -4.55 4.23 -0.42
N ARG A 423 -5.50 5.16 -0.28
CA ARG A 423 -6.68 5.27 -1.15
C ARG A 423 -6.30 5.47 -2.61
N LEU A 424 -5.37 6.39 -2.88
CA LEU A 424 -4.86 6.64 -4.21
C LEU A 424 -4.24 5.38 -4.83
N THR A 425 -3.40 4.68 -4.07
CA THR A 425 -2.76 3.44 -4.51
C THR A 425 -3.79 2.34 -4.80
N ILE A 426 -4.79 2.15 -3.93
CA ILE A 426 -5.88 1.18 -4.15
C ILE A 426 -6.62 1.48 -5.46
N MET A 427 -6.91 2.74 -5.74
CA MET A 427 -7.66 3.15 -6.95
C MET A 427 -6.86 2.95 -8.24
N THR A 428 -5.54 3.08 -8.19
CA THR A 428 -4.69 3.10 -9.38
C THR A 428 -3.92 1.81 -9.61
N ALA A 429 -3.73 0.96 -8.59
CA ALA A 429 -2.94 -0.27 -8.70
C ALA A 429 -3.47 -1.24 -9.78
N THR A 430 -4.76 -1.24 -10.04
CA THR A 430 -5.40 -2.12 -11.01
C THR A 430 -5.30 -1.65 -12.46
N PHE A 431 -4.74 -0.46 -12.72
CA PHE A 431 -4.46 0.02 -14.08
C PHE A 431 -3.28 -0.73 -14.71
N ILE A 432 -2.38 -1.26 -13.89
CA ILE A 432 -1.31 -2.12 -14.40
C ILE A 432 -1.93 -3.45 -14.84
N PRO A 433 -1.59 -3.95 -16.05
CA PRO A 433 -2.12 -5.21 -16.54
C PRO A 433 -1.74 -6.37 -15.62
N CYS A 434 -2.72 -7.12 -15.15
CA CYS A 434 -2.50 -8.38 -14.44
C CYS A 434 -2.42 -9.56 -15.42
N GLY A 435 -2.03 -10.75 -14.93
CA GLY A 435 -1.94 -11.97 -15.73
C GLY A 435 -3.21 -12.29 -16.51
N ALA A 436 -4.38 -12.12 -15.90
CA ALA A 436 -5.70 -12.35 -16.53
C ALA A 436 -6.02 -11.40 -17.70
N LYS A 437 -5.34 -10.26 -17.81
CA LYS A 437 -5.49 -9.34 -18.95
C LYS A 437 -4.61 -9.71 -20.16
N LEU A 438 -3.59 -10.57 -19.98
CA LEU A 438 -2.68 -10.95 -21.05
C LEU A 438 -3.37 -11.66 -22.23
N PRO A 439 -4.29 -12.63 -22.04
CA PRO A 439 -5.03 -13.24 -23.14
C PRO A 439 -5.84 -12.21 -23.95
N VAL A 440 -6.45 -11.22 -23.27
CA VAL A 440 -7.18 -10.13 -23.94
C VAL A 440 -6.25 -9.26 -24.77
N ILE A 441 -5.05 -8.94 -24.24
CA ILE A 441 -4.02 -8.19 -24.98
C ILE A 441 -3.55 -8.97 -26.21
N ALA A 442 -3.34 -10.29 -26.08
CA ALA A 442 -2.93 -11.16 -27.18
C ALA A 442 -4.01 -11.26 -28.25
N LEU A 443 -5.27 -11.49 -27.85
CA LEU A 443 -6.43 -11.57 -28.75
C LEU A 443 -6.57 -10.30 -29.60
N LEU A 444 -6.64 -9.14 -28.95
CA LEU A 444 -6.84 -7.88 -29.65
C LEU A 444 -5.59 -7.44 -30.41
N GLY A 445 -4.42 -7.85 -29.93
CA GLY A 445 -3.17 -7.74 -30.68
C GLY A 445 -3.22 -8.47 -32.00
N GLY A 446 -3.73 -9.70 -32.00
CA GLY A 446 -3.98 -10.48 -33.22
C GLY A 446 -4.99 -9.81 -34.16
N VAL A 447 -6.12 -9.31 -33.63
CA VAL A 447 -7.12 -8.56 -34.39
C VAL A 447 -6.51 -7.32 -35.06
N MET A 448 -5.68 -6.56 -34.35
CA MET A 448 -5.01 -5.36 -34.88
C MET A 448 -3.97 -5.71 -35.95
N ALA A 449 -3.17 -6.75 -35.73
CA ALA A 449 -2.17 -7.21 -36.71
C ALA A 449 -2.84 -7.64 -38.05
N GLY A 450 -4.01 -8.24 -38.00
CA GLY A 450 -4.78 -8.58 -39.20
C GLY A 450 -5.35 -7.38 -39.98
N LYS A 451 -5.42 -6.18 -39.35
CA LYS A 451 -6.05 -4.98 -39.96
C LYS A 451 -5.05 -3.94 -40.46
N VAL A 452 -3.79 -4.01 -40.04
CA VAL A 452 -2.74 -3.06 -40.43
C VAL A 452 -1.62 -3.82 -41.14
N ALA A 453 -1.51 -3.64 -42.46
CA ALA A 453 -0.45 -4.25 -43.25
C ALA A 453 0.92 -3.82 -42.73
N GLY A 454 1.80 -4.76 -42.40
CA GLY A 454 3.14 -4.52 -41.86
C GLY A 454 3.24 -4.48 -40.31
N TRP A 455 2.15 -4.66 -39.59
CA TRP A 455 2.16 -4.80 -38.15
C TRP A 455 2.30 -6.29 -37.73
N GLU A 456 3.37 -6.94 -38.21
CA GLU A 456 3.75 -8.27 -37.74
C GLU A 456 4.21 -8.28 -36.25
N ALA A 457 4.14 -7.13 -35.60
CA ALA A 457 4.64 -6.90 -34.26
C ALA A 457 3.60 -7.13 -33.15
N GLY A 458 2.83 -8.22 -33.21
CA GLY A 458 1.97 -8.62 -32.07
C GLY A 458 2.71 -8.66 -30.72
N GLY A 459 4.01 -8.91 -30.76
CA GLY A 459 4.87 -8.92 -29.56
C GLY A 459 5.10 -7.55 -28.90
N MET A 460 4.88 -6.42 -29.60
CA MET A 460 5.09 -5.08 -29.02
C MET A 460 3.85 -4.53 -28.29
N ILE A 461 2.68 -5.11 -28.48
CA ILE A 461 1.43 -4.63 -27.89
C ILE A 461 1.41 -4.84 -26.38
N ALA A 462 1.85 -5.99 -25.90
CA ALA A 462 1.87 -6.26 -24.47
C ALA A 462 2.80 -5.28 -23.71
N PRO A 463 4.07 -5.07 -24.10
CA PRO A 463 4.91 -4.03 -23.49
C PRO A 463 4.29 -2.63 -23.56
N ALA A 464 3.65 -2.27 -24.68
CA ALA A 464 2.98 -0.98 -24.83
C ALA A 464 1.82 -0.82 -23.85
N MET A 465 1.03 -1.87 -23.60
CA MET A 465 -0.06 -1.84 -22.63
C MET A 465 0.43 -1.76 -21.19
N TYR A 466 1.53 -2.42 -20.84
CA TYR A 466 2.17 -2.24 -19.53
C TYR A 466 2.66 -0.79 -19.33
N PHE A 467 3.30 -0.23 -20.36
CA PHE A 467 3.74 1.17 -20.33
C PHE A 467 2.55 2.12 -20.18
N LEU A 468 1.47 1.88 -20.93
CA LEU A 468 0.23 2.66 -20.81
C LEU A 468 -0.36 2.58 -19.39
N GLY A 469 -0.38 1.39 -18.79
CA GLY A 469 -0.83 1.20 -17.40
C GLY A 469 -0.01 2.04 -16.41
N ILE A 470 1.31 2.04 -16.53
CA ILE A 470 2.19 2.87 -15.69
C ILE A 470 1.91 4.36 -15.90
N VAL A 471 1.78 4.81 -17.15
CA VAL A 471 1.43 6.21 -17.46
C VAL A 471 0.07 6.57 -16.88
N ALA A 472 -0.92 5.69 -16.99
CA ALA A 472 -2.25 5.90 -16.43
C ALA A 472 -2.21 6.05 -14.89
N VAL A 473 -1.41 5.24 -14.19
CA VAL A 473 -1.17 5.39 -12.75
C VAL A 473 -0.59 6.76 -12.43
N LEU A 474 0.49 7.16 -13.11
CA LEU A 474 1.17 8.43 -12.85
C LEU A 474 0.27 9.64 -13.13
N VAL A 475 -0.41 9.66 -14.27
CA VAL A 475 -1.33 10.74 -14.67
C VAL A 475 -2.48 10.85 -13.68
N SER A 476 -3.10 9.72 -13.30
CA SER A 476 -4.17 9.69 -12.31
C SER A 476 -3.69 10.19 -10.94
N ALA A 477 -2.50 9.75 -10.51
CA ALA A 477 -1.91 10.17 -9.25
C ALA A 477 -1.68 11.69 -9.21
N ILE A 478 -1.08 12.27 -10.25
CA ILE A 478 -0.82 13.71 -10.33
C ILE A 478 -2.13 14.50 -10.33
N ILE A 479 -3.12 14.06 -11.11
CA ILE A 479 -4.43 14.74 -11.19
C ILE A 479 -5.15 14.68 -9.85
N LEU A 480 -5.23 13.52 -9.22
CA LEU A 480 -5.93 13.33 -7.94
C LEU A 480 -5.23 14.08 -6.80
N LYS A 481 -3.90 14.08 -6.73
CA LYS A 481 -3.13 14.83 -5.72
C LYS A 481 -3.42 16.34 -5.75
N LYS A 482 -3.74 16.91 -6.90
CA LYS A 482 -4.14 18.31 -7.04
C LYS A 482 -5.59 18.60 -6.64
N THR A 483 -6.27 17.62 -6.06
CA THR A 483 -7.63 17.77 -5.53
C THR A 483 -7.62 17.74 -4.00
N LYS A 484 -8.49 18.52 -3.37
CA LYS A 484 -8.55 18.66 -1.90
C LYS A 484 -8.55 17.33 -1.12
N PRO A 485 -9.28 16.25 -1.55
CA PRO A 485 -9.33 15.00 -0.78
C PRO A 485 -8.03 14.18 -0.78
N PHE A 486 -7.13 14.40 -1.74
CA PHE A 486 -5.88 13.66 -1.90
C PHE A 486 -4.64 14.54 -1.74
N SER A 487 -4.83 15.83 -1.43
CA SER A 487 -3.74 16.76 -1.23
C SER A 487 -2.88 16.39 -0.01
N GLY A 488 -1.66 16.88 0.02
CA GLY A 488 -0.71 16.68 1.10
C GLY A 488 0.63 16.12 0.62
N LYS A 489 1.69 16.45 1.34
CA LYS A 489 3.03 15.89 1.07
C LYS A 489 3.02 14.40 1.39
N PRO A 490 3.61 13.53 0.54
CA PRO A 490 3.76 12.12 0.86
C PRO A 490 4.61 11.95 2.13
N ALA A 491 4.25 10.98 2.97
CA ALA A 491 5.01 10.67 4.17
C ALA A 491 6.47 10.34 3.82
N PRO A 492 7.45 10.84 4.61
CA PRO A 492 8.84 10.49 4.37
C PRO A 492 9.02 8.97 4.49
N PHE A 493 9.72 8.39 3.53
CA PHE A 493 10.02 6.95 3.54
C PHE A 493 11.17 6.71 4.53
N VAL A 494 10.80 6.49 5.78
CA VAL A 494 11.74 6.11 6.84
C VAL A 494 11.53 4.64 7.13
N MET A 495 12.30 3.75 6.47
CA MET A 495 12.22 2.32 6.69
C MET A 495 13.61 1.73 6.92
N GLU A 496 13.76 0.93 7.96
CA GLU A 496 14.98 0.15 8.17
C GLU A 496 15.09 -0.94 7.09
N LEU A 497 16.28 -1.09 6.52
CA LEU A 497 16.58 -2.23 5.68
C LEU A 497 16.93 -3.41 6.61
N PRO A 498 16.01 -4.35 6.86
CA PRO A 498 16.29 -5.50 7.71
C PRO A 498 17.42 -6.34 7.10
N GLU A 499 18.23 -7.02 7.90
CA GLU A 499 19.21 -7.95 7.34
C GLU A 499 18.52 -9.05 6.53
N TYR A 500 19.17 -9.49 5.43
CA TYR A 500 18.67 -10.64 4.69
C TYR A 500 18.70 -11.89 5.58
N HIS A 501 17.60 -12.58 5.61
CA HIS A 501 17.49 -13.87 6.26
C HIS A 501 16.78 -14.88 5.37
N ILE A 502 17.12 -16.15 5.57
CA ILE A 502 16.44 -17.22 4.85
C ILE A 502 15.06 -17.39 5.47
N PRO A 503 13.98 -17.26 4.68
CA PRO A 503 12.64 -17.41 5.20
C PRO A 503 12.39 -18.77 5.82
N SER A 504 11.68 -18.82 6.94
CA SER A 504 11.23 -20.08 7.53
C SER A 504 10.14 -20.69 6.67
N VAL A 505 10.30 -21.95 6.27
CA VAL A 505 9.30 -22.67 5.46
C VAL A 505 7.92 -22.66 6.14
N LYS A 506 7.89 -22.82 7.48
CA LYS A 506 6.65 -22.78 8.24
C LYS A 506 5.96 -21.42 8.16
N THR A 507 6.69 -20.33 8.29
CA THR A 507 6.16 -18.95 8.21
C THR A 507 5.63 -18.65 6.81
N VAL A 508 6.39 -19.00 5.78
CA VAL A 508 5.98 -18.82 4.38
C VAL A 508 4.69 -19.56 4.08
N LEU A 509 4.62 -20.86 4.44
CA LEU A 509 3.41 -21.67 4.21
C LEU A 509 2.20 -21.15 4.98
N LEU A 510 2.40 -20.63 6.21
CA LEU A 510 1.33 -20.01 6.98
C LEU A 510 0.81 -18.74 6.29
N HIS A 511 1.69 -17.86 5.85
CA HIS A 511 1.31 -16.65 5.13
C HIS A 511 0.58 -16.96 3.81
N VAL A 512 1.06 -17.97 3.06
CA VAL A 512 0.39 -18.44 1.84
C VAL A 512 -1.02 -18.93 2.16
N TRP A 513 -1.15 -19.77 3.19
CA TRP A 513 -2.45 -20.29 3.61
C TRP A 513 -3.43 -19.21 4.06
N GLU A 514 -2.97 -18.23 4.85
CA GLU A 514 -3.80 -17.13 5.31
C GLU A 514 -4.28 -16.26 4.14
N ARG A 515 -3.40 -15.95 3.18
CA ARG A 515 -3.74 -15.17 1.99
C ARG A 515 -4.69 -15.95 1.07
N LEU A 516 -4.41 -17.23 0.83
CA LEU A 516 -5.26 -18.09 0.00
C LEU A 516 -6.64 -18.29 0.64
N LYS A 517 -6.70 -18.55 1.95
CA LYS A 517 -7.95 -18.64 2.70
C LYS A 517 -8.76 -17.35 2.64
N ALA A 518 -8.10 -16.20 2.80
CA ALA A 518 -8.75 -14.91 2.69
C ALA A 518 -9.32 -14.67 1.28
N PHE A 519 -8.58 -15.06 0.23
CA PHE A 519 -9.03 -15.02 -1.15
C PHE A 519 -10.26 -15.91 -1.37
N LEU A 520 -10.19 -17.19 -1.01
CA LEU A 520 -11.28 -18.15 -1.21
C LEU A 520 -12.56 -17.74 -0.46
N ILE A 521 -12.47 -17.26 0.78
CA ILE A 521 -13.65 -16.89 1.55
C ILE A 521 -14.21 -15.55 1.12
N LYS A 522 -13.37 -14.50 0.95
CA LYS A 522 -13.84 -13.13 0.71
C LYS A 522 -14.14 -12.85 -0.76
N ALA A 523 -13.27 -13.31 -1.65
CA ALA A 523 -13.43 -13.08 -3.08
C ALA A 523 -14.17 -14.23 -3.77
N GLY A 524 -13.89 -15.48 -3.38
CA GLY A 524 -14.45 -16.67 -4.02
C GLY A 524 -15.98 -16.75 -3.91
N THR A 525 -16.58 -16.40 -2.77
CA THR A 525 -18.05 -16.41 -2.60
C THR A 525 -18.74 -15.43 -3.56
N ILE A 526 -18.21 -14.22 -3.71
CA ILE A 526 -18.76 -13.21 -4.61
C ILE A 526 -18.56 -13.63 -6.06
N LEU A 527 -17.40 -14.21 -6.37
CA LEU A 527 -17.07 -14.69 -7.70
C LEU A 527 -18.02 -15.82 -8.15
N VAL A 528 -18.27 -16.82 -7.29
CA VAL A 528 -19.21 -17.90 -7.56
C VAL A 528 -20.61 -17.36 -7.88
N VAL A 529 -21.13 -16.44 -7.06
CA VAL A 529 -22.45 -15.85 -7.32
C VAL A 529 -22.46 -15.10 -8.66
N ALA A 530 -21.39 -14.36 -8.95
CA ALA A 530 -21.27 -13.63 -10.22
C ALA A 530 -21.21 -14.58 -11.43
N CYS A 531 -20.45 -15.67 -11.34
CA CYS A 531 -20.39 -16.67 -12.41
C CYS A 531 -21.77 -17.32 -12.68
N ILE A 532 -22.49 -17.66 -11.61
CA ILE A 532 -23.87 -18.18 -11.75
C ILE A 532 -24.80 -17.18 -12.42
N VAL A 533 -24.73 -15.90 -12.01
CA VAL A 533 -25.56 -14.83 -12.60
C VAL A 533 -25.20 -14.63 -14.08
N ILE A 534 -23.91 -14.59 -14.43
CA ILE A 534 -23.47 -14.43 -15.82
C ILE A 534 -23.86 -15.63 -16.64
N TRP A 535 -23.68 -16.85 -16.14
CA TRP A 535 -24.13 -18.06 -16.78
C TRP A 535 -25.64 -18.00 -17.06
N PHE A 536 -26.45 -17.63 -16.06
CA PHE A 536 -27.89 -17.45 -16.21
C PHE A 536 -28.23 -16.43 -17.30
N LEU A 537 -27.60 -15.27 -17.31
CA LEU A 537 -27.83 -14.22 -18.31
C LEU A 537 -27.42 -14.63 -19.72
N SER A 538 -26.41 -15.49 -19.85
CA SER A 538 -25.92 -15.97 -21.15
C SER A 538 -26.77 -17.12 -21.71
N THR A 539 -27.34 -17.96 -20.83
CA THR A 539 -28.06 -19.19 -21.22
C THR A 539 -29.56 -18.98 -21.37
N PHE A 540 -30.12 -18.01 -20.60
CA PHE A 540 -31.56 -17.73 -20.66
C PHE A 540 -31.87 -16.49 -21.46
N GLY A 541 -33.01 -16.51 -22.16
CA GLY A 541 -33.46 -15.40 -22.99
C GLY A 541 -34.87 -15.60 -23.52
N PHE A 542 -35.21 -14.87 -24.58
CA PHE A 542 -36.49 -14.92 -25.23
C PHE A 542 -36.36 -15.47 -26.66
N GLU A 543 -36.86 -16.67 -26.90
CA GLU A 543 -36.90 -17.27 -28.22
C GLU A 543 -38.34 -17.58 -28.62
N GLY A 544 -38.76 -17.10 -29.79
CA GLY A 544 -40.14 -17.26 -30.27
C GLY A 544 -41.24 -16.68 -29.37
N GLY A 545 -40.89 -15.71 -28.48
CA GLY A 545 -41.85 -15.09 -27.56
C GLY A 545 -42.03 -15.84 -26.22
N SER A 546 -41.32 -16.95 -26.02
CA SER A 546 -41.28 -17.69 -24.76
C SER A 546 -39.92 -17.47 -24.03
N PHE A 547 -39.97 -17.36 -22.71
CA PHE A 547 -38.78 -17.29 -21.89
C PHE A 547 -38.27 -18.71 -21.61
N GLY A 548 -37.01 -18.97 -21.91
CA GLY A 548 -36.40 -20.29 -21.70
C GLY A 548 -34.88 -20.28 -21.95
N MET A 549 -34.30 -21.49 -22.00
CA MET A 549 -32.93 -21.65 -22.48
C MET A 549 -32.90 -21.38 -23.99
N VAL A 550 -31.95 -20.55 -24.41
CA VAL A 550 -31.80 -20.16 -25.83
C VAL A 550 -30.63 -20.92 -26.46
N GLU A 551 -30.86 -21.39 -27.71
CA GLU A 551 -29.79 -22.02 -28.48
C GLU A 551 -28.87 -20.98 -29.12
N ASP A 552 -29.45 -19.82 -29.53
CA ASP A 552 -28.69 -18.69 -30.06
C ASP A 552 -28.44 -17.65 -28.97
N THR A 553 -27.17 -17.44 -28.64
CA THR A 553 -26.75 -16.44 -27.64
C THR A 553 -27.18 -15.00 -27.98
N ALA A 554 -27.52 -14.70 -29.25
CA ALA A 554 -28.08 -13.42 -29.65
C ALA A 554 -29.45 -13.13 -29.02
N ASN A 555 -30.19 -14.17 -28.63
CA ASN A 555 -31.50 -14.10 -27.99
C ASN A 555 -31.40 -14.09 -26.43
N SER A 556 -30.19 -14.19 -25.88
CA SER A 556 -29.92 -14.23 -24.43
C SER A 556 -30.19 -12.91 -23.75
N LEU A 557 -30.40 -12.95 -22.42
CA LEU A 557 -30.56 -11.74 -21.60
C LEU A 557 -29.31 -10.86 -21.65
N ILE A 558 -28.13 -11.44 -21.72
CA ILE A 558 -26.87 -10.68 -21.83
C ILE A 558 -26.79 -9.91 -23.15
N ALA A 559 -27.31 -10.48 -24.26
CA ALA A 559 -27.41 -9.78 -25.53
C ALA A 559 -28.39 -8.60 -25.47
N VAL A 560 -29.54 -8.79 -24.83
CA VAL A 560 -30.53 -7.72 -24.62
C VAL A 560 -29.91 -6.57 -23.82
N ILE A 561 -29.26 -6.88 -22.70
CA ILE A 561 -28.53 -5.88 -21.87
C ILE A 561 -27.43 -5.21 -22.70
N GLY A 562 -26.64 -6.00 -23.42
CA GLY A 562 -25.59 -5.51 -24.32
C GLY A 562 -26.10 -4.52 -25.35
N ASN A 563 -27.24 -4.82 -26.01
CA ASN A 563 -27.86 -3.92 -26.99
C ASN A 563 -28.33 -2.60 -26.39
N VAL A 564 -28.86 -2.60 -25.15
CA VAL A 564 -29.28 -1.37 -24.46
C VAL A 564 -28.08 -0.49 -24.12
N ILE A 565 -26.95 -1.10 -23.76
CA ILE A 565 -25.75 -0.39 -23.30
C ILE A 565 -24.84 0.00 -24.50
N ALA A 566 -24.84 -0.76 -25.59
CA ALA A 566 -23.97 -0.59 -26.76
C ALA A 566 -23.92 0.85 -27.32
N PRO A 567 -25.01 1.64 -27.37
CA PRO A 567 -24.94 3.03 -27.84
C PRO A 567 -24.01 3.91 -27.04
N ILE A 568 -23.79 3.64 -25.76
CA ILE A 568 -22.87 4.40 -24.88
C ILE A 568 -21.43 4.20 -25.37
N PHE A 569 -21.08 3.04 -25.91
CA PHE A 569 -19.74 2.70 -26.39
C PHE A 569 -19.53 2.98 -27.88
N ALA A 570 -20.56 3.38 -28.61
CA ALA A 570 -20.43 3.79 -30.01
C ALA A 570 -19.39 4.89 -30.25
N PRO A 571 -19.27 5.93 -29.39
CA PRO A 571 -18.22 6.94 -29.52
C PRO A 571 -16.80 6.40 -29.39
N LEU A 572 -16.62 5.24 -28.76
CA LEU A 572 -15.34 4.54 -28.58
C LEU A 572 -15.00 3.58 -29.73
N GLY A 573 -15.92 3.41 -30.70
CA GLY A 573 -15.71 2.57 -31.89
C GLY A 573 -16.11 1.10 -31.75
N PHE A 574 -16.65 0.66 -30.61
CA PHE A 574 -17.12 -0.72 -30.36
C PHE A 574 -18.56 -0.76 -29.83
N GLY A 575 -19.45 0.00 -30.43
CA GLY A 575 -20.88 0.08 -30.08
C GLY A 575 -21.71 -1.13 -30.55
N ASN A 576 -21.21 -2.35 -30.49
CA ASN A 576 -21.93 -3.59 -30.76
C ASN A 576 -22.16 -4.37 -29.46
N TRP A 577 -23.26 -5.12 -29.40
CA TRP A 577 -23.65 -5.83 -28.18
C TRP A 577 -22.65 -6.94 -27.80
N GLN A 578 -21.99 -7.59 -28.78
CA GLN A 578 -21.02 -8.64 -28.51
C GLN A 578 -19.82 -8.14 -27.71
N SER A 579 -19.25 -7.00 -28.12
CA SER A 579 -18.13 -6.38 -27.40
C SER A 579 -18.56 -5.92 -26.01
N VAL A 580 -19.76 -5.35 -25.86
CA VAL A 580 -20.29 -4.92 -24.56
C VAL A 580 -20.57 -6.11 -23.65
N ALA A 581 -21.20 -7.18 -24.17
CA ALA A 581 -21.46 -8.42 -23.43
C ALA A 581 -20.14 -9.04 -22.94
N SER A 582 -19.11 -9.10 -23.79
CA SER A 582 -17.78 -9.60 -23.41
C SER A 582 -17.11 -8.72 -22.34
N SER A 583 -17.27 -7.38 -22.38
CA SER A 583 -16.78 -6.52 -21.32
C SER A 583 -17.52 -6.75 -20.00
N LEU A 584 -18.84 -7.03 -20.05
CA LEU A 584 -19.64 -7.34 -18.85
C LEU A 584 -19.19 -8.66 -18.20
N THR A 585 -18.94 -9.70 -18.99
CA THR A 585 -18.42 -10.97 -18.46
C THR A 585 -17.02 -10.78 -17.85
N GLY A 586 -16.21 -9.86 -18.40
CA GLY A 586 -14.91 -9.46 -17.87
C GLY A 586 -14.93 -8.87 -16.45
N PHE A 587 -16.09 -8.51 -15.92
CA PHE A 587 -16.18 -8.14 -14.48
C PHE A 587 -16.09 -9.36 -13.57
N SER A 588 -16.51 -10.55 -14.00
CA SER A 588 -16.27 -11.74 -13.17
C SER A 588 -14.78 -12.07 -13.12
N ALA A 589 -14.18 -12.25 -14.30
CA ALA A 589 -12.76 -12.51 -14.48
C ALA A 589 -12.34 -11.96 -15.84
N LYS A 590 -11.19 -11.29 -15.93
CA LYS A 590 -10.79 -10.60 -17.17
C LYS A 590 -10.48 -11.56 -18.33
N GLU A 591 -10.05 -12.78 -18.04
CA GLU A 591 -9.88 -13.84 -19.06
C GLU A 591 -11.22 -14.26 -19.68
N ALA A 592 -12.33 -14.19 -18.95
CA ALA A 592 -13.65 -14.51 -19.46
C ALA A 592 -14.07 -13.66 -20.68
N ILE A 593 -13.41 -12.53 -20.92
CA ILE A 593 -13.61 -11.74 -22.14
C ILE A 593 -13.28 -12.59 -23.39
N VAL A 594 -12.16 -13.32 -23.36
CA VAL A 594 -11.67 -14.10 -24.50
C VAL A 594 -12.60 -15.28 -24.78
N SER A 595 -12.92 -16.07 -23.74
CA SER A 595 -13.83 -17.22 -23.91
C SER A 595 -15.24 -16.78 -24.35
N THR A 596 -15.77 -15.67 -23.79
CA THR A 596 -17.05 -15.12 -24.24
C THR A 596 -16.99 -14.68 -25.70
N MET A 597 -15.91 -14.00 -26.10
CA MET A 597 -15.73 -13.62 -27.53
C MET A 597 -15.63 -14.84 -28.43
N GLY A 598 -14.93 -15.91 -28.00
CA GLY A 598 -14.84 -17.18 -28.75
C GLY A 598 -16.19 -17.83 -28.95
N VAL A 599 -16.99 -17.94 -27.90
CA VAL A 599 -18.37 -18.50 -27.98
C VAL A 599 -19.25 -17.63 -28.86
N LEU A 600 -19.27 -16.33 -28.69
CA LEU A 600 -20.11 -15.43 -29.50
C LEU A 600 -19.67 -15.34 -30.97
N ALA A 601 -18.41 -15.65 -31.28
CA ALA A 601 -17.90 -15.70 -32.65
C ALA A 601 -18.13 -17.07 -33.31
N ASN A 602 -18.75 -18.05 -32.65
CA ASN A 602 -18.94 -19.41 -33.10
C ASN A 602 -17.64 -20.06 -33.59
N VAL A 603 -16.53 -19.86 -32.88
CA VAL A 603 -15.25 -20.43 -33.25
C VAL A 603 -15.28 -21.94 -33.01
N ALA A 604 -15.06 -22.72 -34.08
CA ALA A 604 -14.97 -24.18 -33.97
C ALA A 604 -13.62 -24.56 -33.34
N GLY A 605 -13.65 -25.20 -32.18
CA GLY A 605 -12.44 -25.65 -31.45
C GLY A 605 -12.28 -24.95 -30.10
N ASP A 606 -11.03 -24.77 -29.68
CA ASP A 606 -10.71 -24.15 -28.41
C ASP A 606 -11.07 -22.66 -28.43
N THR A 607 -12.09 -22.29 -27.67
CA THR A 607 -12.57 -20.89 -27.51
C THR A 607 -11.70 -20.05 -26.59
N GLU A 608 -10.69 -20.63 -25.95
CA GLU A 608 -9.73 -19.93 -25.10
C GLU A 608 -8.44 -19.60 -25.86
N ASP A 609 -8.20 -20.21 -27.03
CA ASP A 609 -7.04 -19.86 -27.85
C ASP A 609 -7.24 -18.49 -28.53
N ALA A 610 -6.53 -17.51 -28.07
CA ALA A 610 -6.58 -16.12 -28.55
C ALA A 610 -6.32 -16.00 -30.07
N VAL A 611 -5.52 -16.87 -30.65
CA VAL A 611 -5.21 -16.83 -32.10
C VAL A 611 -6.40 -17.27 -32.95
N ASN A 612 -7.05 -18.35 -32.55
CA ASN A 612 -8.23 -18.88 -33.25
C ASN A 612 -9.41 -17.93 -33.14
N VAL A 613 -9.61 -17.34 -31.98
CA VAL A 613 -10.70 -16.40 -31.70
C VAL A 613 -10.50 -15.06 -32.42
N ALA A 614 -9.27 -14.60 -32.63
CA ALA A 614 -8.97 -13.30 -33.25
C ALA A 614 -9.58 -13.14 -34.65
N ALA A 615 -9.55 -14.19 -35.46
CA ALA A 615 -10.11 -14.17 -36.82
C ALA A 615 -11.65 -14.01 -36.80
N GLY A 616 -12.35 -14.72 -35.92
CA GLY A 616 -13.80 -14.62 -35.75
C GLY A 616 -14.28 -13.28 -35.24
N VAL A 617 -13.54 -12.72 -34.29
CA VAL A 617 -13.87 -11.46 -33.61
C VAL A 617 -13.49 -10.20 -34.43
N ALA A 618 -12.57 -10.34 -35.39
CA ALA A 618 -12.07 -9.23 -36.19
C ALA A 618 -13.18 -8.42 -36.90
N GLN A 619 -14.30 -9.06 -37.25
CA GLN A 619 -15.45 -8.40 -37.88
C GLN A 619 -16.20 -7.42 -36.96
N TRP A 620 -16.11 -7.57 -35.63
CA TRP A 620 -16.80 -6.71 -34.68
C TRP A 620 -16.13 -5.35 -34.51
N PHE A 621 -14.86 -5.25 -34.88
CA PHE A 621 -14.09 -4.02 -34.80
C PHE A 621 -13.90 -3.46 -36.23
N PRO A 622 -14.51 -2.32 -36.56
CA PRO A 622 -14.41 -1.76 -37.91
C PRO A 622 -12.98 -1.32 -38.27
N THR A 623 -12.21 -0.89 -37.27
CA THR A 623 -10.84 -0.39 -37.45
C THR A 623 -9.91 -0.95 -36.37
N ALA A 624 -8.59 -0.93 -36.62
CA ALA A 624 -7.60 -1.27 -35.60
C ALA A 624 -7.69 -0.35 -34.39
N MET A 625 -8.05 0.94 -34.59
CA MET A 625 -8.26 1.88 -33.51
C MET A 625 -9.46 1.54 -32.63
N ALA A 626 -10.51 0.90 -33.18
CA ALA A 626 -11.63 0.42 -32.39
C ALA A 626 -11.21 -0.75 -31.49
N ALA A 627 -10.43 -1.70 -32.01
CA ALA A 627 -9.86 -2.79 -31.22
C ALA A 627 -8.91 -2.29 -30.13
N LEU A 628 -8.07 -1.31 -30.45
CA LEU A 628 -7.17 -0.68 -29.46
C LEU A 628 -7.96 0.05 -28.37
N SER A 629 -9.01 0.77 -28.75
CA SER A 629 -9.88 1.48 -27.81
C SER A 629 -10.58 0.51 -26.84
N PHE A 630 -11.09 -0.59 -27.34
CA PHE A 630 -11.69 -1.65 -26.53
C PHE A 630 -10.67 -2.27 -25.58
N LEU A 631 -9.45 -2.53 -26.07
CA LEU A 631 -8.35 -3.05 -25.23
C LEU A 631 -8.03 -2.07 -24.09
N ILE A 632 -7.88 -0.79 -24.40
CA ILE A 632 -7.55 0.25 -23.40
C ILE A 632 -8.69 0.41 -22.38
N PHE A 633 -9.95 0.36 -22.84
CA PHE A 633 -11.09 0.41 -21.95
C PHE A 633 -11.04 -0.73 -20.93
N ASN A 634 -10.92 -1.99 -21.38
CA ASN A 634 -10.87 -3.17 -20.51
C ASN A 634 -9.55 -3.28 -19.70
N LEU A 635 -8.53 -2.51 -20.08
CA LEU A 635 -7.31 -2.38 -19.30
C LEU A 635 -7.50 -1.48 -18.09
N LEU A 636 -8.17 -0.33 -18.28
CA LEU A 636 -8.26 0.75 -17.31
C LEU A 636 -9.59 0.81 -16.54
N ASP A 637 -10.61 0.04 -16.97
CA ASP A 637 -11.90 -0.05 -16.30
C ASP A 637 -11.79 -0.69 -14.90
N SER A 638 -12.90 -0.81 -14.21
CA SER A 638 -12.95 -1.49 -12.92
C SER A 638 -12.41 -2.92 -13.03
N PRO A 639 -11.61 -3.39 -12.07
CA PRO A 639 -11.03 -4.72 -12.08
C PRO A 639 -12.10 -5.81 -11.91
N CYS A 640 -11.67 -7.07 -11.85
CA CYS A 640 -12.55 -8.20 -11.58
C CYS A 640 -13.25 -8.08 -10.21
N LEU A 641 -14.40 -8.74 -10.04
CA LEU A 641 -15.21 -8.68 -8.82
C LEU A 641 -14.44 -9.09 -7.57
N ALA A 642 -13.46 -9.99 -7.68
CA ALA A 642 -12.58 -10.35 -6.58
C ALA A 642 -11.77 -9.13 -6.08
N ALA A 643 -11.20 -8.35 -7.00
CA ALA A 643 -10.47 -7.14 -6.67
C ALA A 643 -11.41 -6.02 -6.19
N ILE A 644 -12.59 -5.86 -6.78
CA ILE A 644 -13.63 -4.91 -6.33
C ILE A 644 -14.06 -5.22 -4.89
N SER A 645 -14.30 -6.50 -4.57
CA SER A 645 -14.62 -6.92 -3.19
C SER A 645 -13.49 -6.60 -2.22
N THR A 646 -12.25 -6.81 -2.64
CA THR A 646 -11.07 -6.47 -1.83
C THR A 646 -10.95 -4.96 -1.64
N MET A 647 -11.22 -4.15 -2.68
CA MET A 647 -11.27 -2.69 -2.58
C MET A 647 -12.32 -2.22 -1.56
N ALA A 648 -13.51 -2.82 -1.57
CA ALA A 648 -14.57 -2.49 -0.61
C ALA A 648 -14.13 -2.74 0.83
N ASN A 649 -13.43 -3.84 1.08
CA ASN A 649 -12.92 -4.21 2.40
C ASN A 649 -11.77 -3.29 2.85
N GLU A 650 -10.83 -2.96 1.96
CA GLU A 650 -9.64 -2.18 2.31
C GLU A 650 -9.93 -0.67 2.41
N LEU A 651 -10.84 -0.13 1.61
CA LEU A 651 -11.27 1.27 1.72
C LEU A 651 -12.16 1.50 2.96
N ASN A 652 -12.92 0.47 3.39
CA ASN A 652 -13.81 0.48 4.55
C ASN A 652 -14.72 1.73 4.66
N ASP A 653 -15.03 2.35 3.53
CA ASP A 653 -15.90 3.53 3.40
C ASP A 653 -16.65 3.46 2.06
N ARG A 654 -18.00 3.45 2.14
CA ARG A 654 -18.86 3.35 0.96
C ARG A 654 -18.67 4.50 -0.02
N ARG A 655 -18.34 5.72 0.46
CA ARG A 655 -18.16 6.90 -0.40
C ARG A 655 -16.90 6.74 -1.24
N TRP A 656 -15.77 6.33 -0.62
CA TRP A 656 -14.52 6.12 -1.30
C TRP A 656 -14.55 4.91 -2.23
N PHE A 657 -15.30 3.88 -1.86
CA PHE A 657 -15.52 2.71 -2.72
C PHE A 657 -16.23 3.10 -4.02
N TRP A 658 -17.40 3.77 -3.95
CA TRP A 658 -18.12 4.20 -5.14
C TRP A 658 -17.35 5.24 -5.95
N PHE A 659 -16.63 6.14 -5.29
CA PHE A 659 -15.75 7.07 -5.97
C PHE A 659 -14.66 6.33 -6.77
N ALA A 660 -14.02 5.30 -6.22
CA ALA A 660 -13.00 4.49 -6.90
C ALA A 660 -13.57 3.84 -8.17
N ILE A 661 -14.72 3.17 -8.06
CA ILE A 661 -15.38 2.49 -9.19
C ILE A 661 -15.76 3.49 -10.29
N ILE A 662 -16.40 4.61 -9.92
CA ILE A 662 -16.79 5.64 -10.89
C ILE A 662 -15.56 6.25 -11.55
N PHE A 663 -14.53 6.59 -10.77
CA PHE A 663 -13.30 7.16 -11.28
C PHE A 663 -12.62 6.25 -12.30
N GLN A 664 -12.45 4.96 -12.00
CA GLN A 664 -11.83 3.99 -12.90
C GLN A 664 -12.58 3.89 -14.22
N ASN A 665 -13.90 3.74 -14.20
CA ASN A 665 -14.70 3.64 -15.42
C ASN A 665 -14.72 4.95 -16.23
N VAL A 666 -14.86 6.10 -15.58
CA VAL A 666 -14.82 7.40 -16.26
C VAL A 666 -13.45 7.68 -16.86
N PHE A 667 -12.38 7.36 -16.15
CA PHE A 667 -11.02 7.50 -16.65
C PHE A 667 -10.75 6.57 -17.84
N ALA A 668 -11.15 5.30 -17.76
CA ALA A 668 -11.05 4.33 -18.85
C ALA A 668 -11.82 4.81 -20.09
N TYR A 669 -13.05 5.29 -19.91
CA TYR A 669 -13.87 5.83 -20.98
C TYR A 669 -13.23 7.07 -21.64
N ALA A 670 -12.73 8.00 -20.83
CA ALA A 670 -12.07 9.22 -21.33
C ALA A 670 -10.83 8.91 -22.16
N VAL A 671 -9.95 8.02 -21.66
CA VAL A 671 -8.73 7.62 -22.38
C VAL A 671 -9.07 6.87 -23.66
N SER A 672 -10.01 5.93 -23.61
CA SER A 672 -10.44 5.16 -24.79
C SER A 672 -11.08 6.05 -25.86
N LEU A 673 -11.91 7.02 -25.44
CA LEU A 673 -12.49 8.02 -26.34
C LEU A 673 -11.41 8.83 -27.06
N MET A 674 -10.42 9.33 -26.32
CA MET A 674 -9.31 10.09 -26.90
C MET A 674 -8.53 9.24 -27.91
N VAL A 675 -8.19 8.02 -27.54
CA VAL A 675 -7.41 7.12 -28.40
C VAL A 675 -8.19 6.78 -29.67
N TYR A 676 -9.47 6.43 -29.59
CA TYR A 676 -10.27 6.12 -30.76
C TYR A 676 -10.47 7.34 -31.66
N GLN A 677 -10.96 8.44 -31.13
CA GLN A 677 -11.35 9.60 -31.92
C GLN A 677 -10.14 10.32 -32.54
N ILE A 678 -9.09 10.54 -31.74
CA ILE A 678 -7.87 11.20 -32.24
C ILE A 678 -7.08 10.27 -33.15
N GLY A 679 -6.96 9.00 -32.79
CA GLY A 679 -6.29 8.01 -33.62
C GLY A 679 -7.01 7.79 -34.95
N SER A 680 -8.34 7.76 -34.97
CA SER A 680 -9.14 7.67 -36.21
C SER A 680 -9.03 8.92 -37.05
N LEU A 681 -8.93 10.10 -36.48
CA LEU A 681 -8.65 11.34 -37.20
C LEU A 681 -7.28 11.28 -37.89
N VAL A 682 -6.23 10.85 -37.18
CA VAL A 682 -4.86 10.81 -37.69
C VAL A 682 -4.69 9.74 -38.77
N LEU A 683 -5.25 8.55 -38.58
CA LEU A 683 -5.03 7.42 -39.48
C LEU A 683 -6.04 7.35 -40.64
N TYR A 684 -7.28 7.76 -40.41
CA TYR A 684 -8.37 7.59 -41.36
C TYR A 684 -9.01 8.94 -41.82
N GLY A 685 -8.57 10.07 -41.25
CA GLY A 685 -9.11 11.39 -41.58
C GLY A 685 -10.57 11.62 -41.14
N THR A 686 -11.11 10.78 -40.25
CA THR A 686 -12.51 10.87 -39.79
C THR A 686 -12.64 11.98 -38.74
N PHE A 687 -13.52 12.95 -39.00
CA PHE A 687 -13.80 14.06 -38.09
C PHE A 687 -15.31 14.08 -37.76
N GLY A 688 -15.65 14.20 -36.48
CA GLY A 688 -17.04 14.24 -36.05
C GLY A 688 -17.23 14.96 -34.71
N PHE A 689 -18.47 15.02 -34.23
CA PHE A 689 -18.81 15.65 -32.95
C PHE A 689 -17.97 15.08 -31.79
N TRP A 690 -17.83 13.76 -31.72
CA TRP A 690 -17.08 13.09 -30.65
C TRP A 690 -15.58 13.35 -30.72
N THR A 691 -15.04 13.68 -31.89
CA THR A 691 -13.64 14.11 -32.05
C THR A 691 -13.40 15.42 -31.33
N VAL A 692 -14.34 16.38 -31.42
CA VAL A 692 -14.26 17.64 -30.68
C VAL A 692 -14.33 17.40 -29.18
N VAL A 693 -15.25 16.50 -28.73
CA VAL A 693 -15.35 16.11 -27.32
C VAL A 693 -14.03 15.49 -26.83
N ALA A 694 -13.39 14.63 -27.64
CA ALA A 694 -12.10 14.01 -27.28
C ALA A 694 -10.99 15.06 -27.10
N PHE A 695 -10.93 16.11 -27.97
CA PHE A 695 -10.00 17.21 -27.79
C PHE A 695 -10.28 18.06 -26.55
N VAL A 696 -11.55 18.27 -26.21
CA VAL A 696 -11.92 18.97 -24.97
C VAL A 696 -11.50 18.17 -23.74
N VAL A 697 -11.73 16.84 -23.74
CA VAL A 697 -11.29 15.95 -22.67
C VAL A 697 -9.76 15.95 -22.56
N LEU A 698 -9.05 15.87 -23.67
CA LEU A 698 -7.58 15.96 -23.70
C LEU A 698 -7.08 17.28 -23.11
N ALA A 699 -7.66 18.40 -23.56
CA ALA A 699 -7.31 19.73 -23.06
C ALA A 699 -7.59 19.86 -21.54
N PHE A 700 -8.71 19.31 -21.07
CA PHE A 700 -9.02 19.27 -19.64
C PHE A 700 -8.03 18.43 -18.85
N MET A 701 -7.67 17.23 -19.34
CA MET A 701 -6.67 16.37 -18.69
C MET A 701 -5.29 17.04 -18.65
N LEU A 702 -4.86 17.67 -19.75
CA LEU A 702 -3.60 18.43 -19.81
C LEU A 702 -3.65 19.64 -18.86
N TYR A 703 -4.76 20.37 -18.81
CA TYR A 703 -4.93 21.46 -17.86
C TYR A 703 -4.79 20.96 -16.41
N MET A 704 -5.45 19.86 -16.05
CA MET A 704 -5.35 19.27 -14.71
C MET A 704 -3.93 18.75 -14.42
N LEU A 705 -3.22 18.24 -15.44
CA LEU A 705 -1.86 17.74 -15.29
C LEU A 705 -0.84 18.88 -15.07
N PHE A 706 -0.97 19.99 -15.78
CA PHE A 706 -0.01 21.10 -15.72
C PHE A 706 -0.43 22.23 -14.78
N ARG A 707 -1.67 22.25 -14.30
CA ARG A 707 -2.14 23.22 -13.30
C ARG A 707 -1.22 23.20 -12.08
N PRO A 708 -0.76 24.36 -11.55
CA PRO A 708 -0.06 24.40 -10.27
C PRO A 708 -0.92 23.77 -9.17
N ASP A 709 -0.28 23.07 -8.25
CA ASP A 709 -1.01 22.47 -7.13
C ASP A 709 -1.52 23.56 -6.19
N PRO A 710 -2.85 23.74 -6.06
CA PRO A 710 -3.43 24.77 -5.21
C PRO A 710 -3.35 24.42 -3.71
N TYR A 711 -2.94 23.20 -3.38
CA TYR A 711 -2.89 22.66 -2.02
C TYR A 711 -1.48 22.23 -1.61
N LYS A 712 -0.44 22.67 -2.34
CA LYS A 712 0.97 22.27 -2.14
C LYS A 712 1.47 22.50 -0.70
N ASP A 713 0.95 23.53 -0.04
CA ASP A 713 1.34 23.94 1.30
C ASP A 713 0.41 23.42 2.40
N GLN A 714 -0.68 22.72 2.04
CA GLN A 714 -1.55 22.09 3.04
C GLN A 714 -0.93 20.79 3.55
N LYS A 715 -0.47 20.81 4.79
CA LYS A 715 -0.14 19.60 5.54
C LYS A 715 -1.44 18.90 5.93
N VAL A 716 -1.90 17.94 5.12
CA VAL A 716 -3.10 17.16 5.46
C VAL A 716 -2.69 16.02 6.39
N TYR A 717 -2.96 16.20 7.66
CA TYR A 717 -2.92 15.13 8.66
C TYR A 717 -4.16 14.24 8.51
N SER A 718 -4.04 12.94 8.75
CA SER A 718 -5.15 12.00 8.62
C SER A 718 -6.32 12.41 9.52
N THR A 719 -7.43 12.83 8.91
CA THR A 719 -8.60 13.36 9.60
C THR A 719 -9.55 12.26 10.07
N ARG A 720 -9.08 11.21 10.72
CA ARG A 720 -9.98 10.20 11.30
C ARG A 720 -10.40 10.47 12.75
N SER A 721 -10.11 11.62 13.32
CA SER A 721 -10.29 11.85 14.76
C SER A 721 -11.19 13.02 15.19
N VAL A 722 -12.09 13.58 14.38
CA VAL A 722 -12.87 14.74 14.84
C VAL A 722 -14.40 14.64 14.65
N GLU A 723 -14.93 13.55 14.09
CA GLU A 723 -16.39 13.38 14.05
C GLU A 723 -16.78 11.94 14.45
N ALA A 724 -16.78 11.66 15.72
CA ALA A 724 -17.56 10.62 16.37
C ALA A 724 -18.04 11.10 17.74
#